data_7b40d217a65403030a6d194fb79e0920
#
_entry.id   7b40d217a65403030a6d194fb79e0920
#
_cell.length_a   1.000
_cell.length_b   1.000
_cell.length_c   1.000
_cell.angle_alpha   90.00
_cell.angle_beta   90.00
_cell.angle_gamma   90.00
#
_symmetry.space_group_name_H-M   'P 1'
#
loop_
_entity.id
_entity.type
_entity.pdbx_description
1 polymer ?
#
loop_
_entity_poly.entity_id
_entity_poly.type
_entity_poly.pdbx_seq_one_letter_code
_entity_poly.pdbx_strand_id
1 'polypeptide(L)'
;MARLPAAPEVLAERFGPHLNFIPAGGWQHESETAPDKLVKTHCCFCGQQCGIQLKVRENRVIGFEPWEDFPYNHGMLCPKGVKRYLQGNHPDRLLDPLMRTPEGFRSATWDESLDFTARRLRELQEKYGRDSVAVYGGASLTTEKSYLLGKFARVALGTRHIDYNGRLCMVSAGTAYKGALGVDRAPNPWDDITKAEVVMAIGANIGECAPITTDYIWRARDNGARLIIADPRFTPIARNADLFLPVRPGTDLALLMGMLHVIIRDKLTDDAFISAHTTGFDKTAESVAAWTPQRAADVSGVPPDAIEKAAHWVGESRHTMLMHARGLEHQSKGVENCEAVIAIALATGNIGREGAGPVMITGQGNGQGGREHGQKCDQLPGQRSLTDPAARAHVAGVWGISPDDLPQPGYTAVEIMNAIHAGEIKGLLSICFNPLVSLPDANFTREALEKLEFFGVIDFFLSETAMHADVVLAGSLQEEEEGVTANVEARVIHIKKAVDPPGNARADSRIVCDLAQRLGRGQFFPFREPREIFEELRLASRGGLADYYGITYEKIDQQKGVFWPCPSLDHPGTPRLFEDGCFFHADGKAHFMKLEWRDSGDPVDADFPIYLTTGRVVSQYLSGTQTRRIGALVDQYPEPKLEIHPRLADQHGIRTGDWVEITSRRTSIRLQAMVVRTIRPDTVFIPYHWPGPRSANRLTHRTLDPRSKIPEYKVSACRIAKVGGPA
;
A
#
# COMPACT_ATOMS: atom_id res chain seq x y z
N MET A 1 2.87 27.36 -23.68
CA MET A 1 3.28 26.17 -24.42
C MET A 1 2.02 25.55 -25.02
N ALA A 2 1.91 25.54 -26.35
CA ALA A 2 0.81 24.86 -27.01
C ALA A 2 0.85 23.37 -26.64
N ARG A 3 -0.24 22.85 -26.09
CA ARG A 3 -0.45 21.44 -25.89
C ARG A 3 -0.43 20.78 -27.27
N LEU A 4 0.57 19.94 -27.53
CA LEU A 4 0.44 18.92 -28.55
C LEU A 4 -0.42 17.81 -27.91
N PRO A 5 -1.67 17.64 -28.29
CA PRO A 5 -2.42 16.46 -27.85
C PRO A 5 -1.67 15.24 -28.41
N ALA A 6 -1.30 14.31 -27.54
CA ALA A 6 -0.93 13.01 -28.02
C ALA A 6 -2.14 12.49 -28.83
N ALA A 7 -1.90 12.06 -30.08
CA ALA A 7 -2.98 11.56 -30.91
C ALA A 7 -3.72 10.42 -30.16
N PRO A 8 -5.07 10.42 -30.16
CA PRO A 8 -5.83 9.39 -29.46
C PRO A 8 -5.40 7.96 -29.76
N GLU A 9 -4.96 7.71 -30.99
CA GLU A 9 -4.45 6.42 -31.44
C GLU A 9 -3.16 5.99 -30.71
N VAL A 10 -2.24 6.93 -30.48
CA VAL A 10 -0.99 6.65 -29.75
C VAL A 10 -1.24 6.30 -28.29
N LEU A 11 -2.21 6.91 -27.67
CA LEU A 11 -2.59 6.61 -26.29
C LEU A 11 -3.36 5.28 -26.20
N ALA A 12 -4.25 5.00 -27.14
CA ALA A 12 -4.97 3.73 -27.24
C ALA A 12 -4.02 2.55 -27.47
N GLU A 13 -3.00 2.71 -28.34
CA GLU A 13 -1.97 1.70 -28.57
C GLU A 13 -1.15 1.41 -27.31
N ARG A 14 -0.79 2.44 -26.54
CA ARG A 14 0.07 2.28 -25.36
C ARG A 14 -0.64 1.77 -24.11
N PHE A 15 -1.89 2.12 -23.94
CA PHE A 15 -2.59 1.96 -22.65
C PHE A 15 -3.93 1.21 -22.78
N GLY A 16 -4.30 0.84 -23.98
CA GLY A 16 -5.56 0.20 -24.30
C GLY A 16 -6.59 1.16 -24.91
N PRO A 17 -7.64 0.62 -25.51
CA PRO A 17 -8.71 1.40 -26.11
C PRO A 17 -9.40 2.27 -25.05
N HIS A 18 -10.03 3.35 -25.49
CA HIS A 18 -10.83 4.24 -24.65
C HIS A 18 -10.12 4.98 -23.52
N LEU A 19 -8.78 5.00 -23.50
CA LEU A 19 -8.03 5.66 -22.47
C LEU A 19 -8.33 7.17 -22.36
N ASN A 20 -8.63 7.81 -23.47
CA ASN A 20 -9.01 9.22 -23.57
C ASN A 20 -10.52 9.43 -23.68
N PHE A 21 -11.29 8.50 -23.14
CA PHE A 21 -12.74 8.65 -23.14
C PHE A 21 -13.15 9.99 -22.53
N ILE A 22 -13.83 10.80 -23.32
CA ILE A 22 -14.45 12.05 -22.93
C ILE A 22 -15.96 11.87 -23.14
N PRO A 23 -16.80 12.05 -22.12
CA PRO A 23 -18.24 11.98 -22.28
C PRO A 23 -18.75 12.92 -23.37
N ALA A 24 -19.82 12.56 -24.04
CA ALA A 24 -20.49 13.46 -24.98
C ALA A 24 -20.88 14.77 -24.27
N GLY A 25 -20.43 15.91 -24.78
CA GLY A 25 -20.59 17.21 -24.15
C GLY A 25 -19.44 17.65 -23.23
N GLY A 26 -18.40 16.78 -23.06
CA GLY A 26 -17.22 17.06 -22.25
C GLY A 26 -17.42 16.83 -20.74
N TRP A 27 -16.36 16.99 -19.98
CA TRP A 27 -16.34 16.74 -18.52
C TRP A 27 -17.22 17.73 -17.73
N GLN A 28 -17.17 18.99 -18.10
CA GLN A 28 -17.95 20.04 -17.44
C GLN A 28 -19.45 19.84 -17.62
N HIS A 29 -19.88 19.48 -18.82
CA HIS A 29 -21.29 19.25 -19.10
C HIS A 29 -21.90 18.20 -18.16
N GLU A 30 -21.24 17.05 -17.96
CA GLU A 30 -21.75 16.03 -17.03
C GLU A 30 -21.68 16.50 -15.58
N SER A 31 -20.61 17.18 -15.18
CA SER A 31 -20.45 17.66 -13.80
C SER A 31 -21.42 18.79 -13.43
N GLU A 32 -21.88 19.58 -14.40
CA GLU A 32 -22.84 20.66 -14.21
C GLU A 32 -24.30 20.17 -14.24
N THR A 33 -24.57 18.95 -14.71
CA THR A 33 -25.89 18.37 -14.71
C THR A 33 -26.39 18.15 -13.28
N ALA A 34 -27.67 18.52 -13.02
CA ALA A 34 -28.30 18.31 -11.72
C ALA A 34 -28.36 16.80 -11.38
N PRO A 35 -27.85 16.36 -10.22
CA PRO A 35 -27.93 14.99 -9.81
C PRO A 35 -29.34 14.61 -9.30
N ASP A 36 -29.66 13.32 -9.40
CA ASP A 36 -30.84 12.75 -8.73
C ASP A 36 -30.61 12.63 -7.23
N LYS A 37 -29.36 12.34 -6.85
CA LYS A 37 -28.91 12.22 -5.45
C LYS A 37 -27.44 12.58 -5.28
N LEU A 38 -27.09 13.01 -4.05
CA LEU A 38 -25.72 13.15 -3.56
C LEU A 38 -25.43 12.02 -2.57
N VAL A 39 -24.31 11.33 -2.75
CA VAL A 39 -23.91 10.23 -1.87
C VAL A 39 -22.59 10.57 -1.20
N LYS A 40 -22.62 10.80 0.12
CA LYS A 40 -21.42 10.94 0.95
C LYS A 40 -20.70 9.61 1.05
N THR A 41 -19.47 9.54 0.57
CA THR A 41 -18.62 8.35 0.56
C THR A 41 -17.14 8.78 0.60
N HIS A 42 -16.24 7.91 0.20
CA HIS A 42 -14.79 8.18 0.28
C HIS A 42 -14.09 7.92 -1.05
N CYS A 43 -12.95 8.59 -1.23
CA CYS A 43 -12.10 8.38 -2.40
C CYS A 43 -11.46 6.98 -2.36
N CYS A 44 -11.49 6.27 -3.50
CA CYS A 44 -11.02 4.88 -3.63
C CYS A 44 -9.50 4.75 -3.77
N PHE A 45 -8.75 5.84 -4.02
CA PHE A 45 -7.35 5.68 -4.41
C PHE A 45 -6.42 5.40 -3.22
N CYS A 46 -5.91 6.40 -2.54
CA CYS A 46 -4.87 6.16 -1.54
C CYS A 46 -5.41 6.01 -0.11
N GLY A 47 -4.54 5.65 0.82
CA GLY A 47 -4.87 5.46 2.23
C GLY A 47 -5.43 6.68 2.95
N GLN A 48 -5.37 7.87 2.32
CA GLN A 48 -6.02 9.08 2.84
C GLN A 48 -7.54 8.93 2.89
N GLN A 49 -8.13 8.27 1.89
CA GLN A 49 -9.57 8.00 1.79
C GLN A 49 -10.44 9.22 2.11
N CYS A 50 -10.13 10.32 1.42
CA CYS A 50 -10.79 11.61 1.59
C CYS A 50 -12.30 11.50 1.44
N GLY A 51 -13.06 12.18 2.31
CA GLY A 51 -14.50 12.31 2.19
C GLY A 51 -14.87 13.08 0.92
N ILE A 52 -15.86 12.58 0.18
CA ILE A 52 -16.35 13.11 -1.08
C ILE A 52 -17.86 12.89 -1.18
N GLN A 53 -18.57 13.76 -1.86
CA GLN A 53 -19.97 13.56 -2.23
C GLN A 53 -20.03 13.25 -3.72
N LEU A 54 -20.51 12.07 -4.10
CA LEU A 54 -20.67 11.69 -5.50
C LEU A 54 -22.03 12.18 -6.02
N LYS A 55 -22.01 12.87 -7.16
CA LYS A 55 -23.22 13.24 -7.93
C LYS A 55 -23.66 12.03 -8.73
N VAL A 56 -24.87 11.57 -8.52
CA VAL A 56 -25.44 10.43 -9.23
C VAL A 56 -26.67 10.85 -10.00
N ARG A 57 -26.77 10.42 -11.25
CA ARG A 57 -27.91 10.56 -12.11
C ARG A 57 -28.11 9.30 -12.95
N GLU A 58 -29.33 8.77 -12.99
CA GLU A 58 -29.68 7.58 -13.78
C GLU A 58 -28.70 6.40 -13.57
N ASN A 59 -28.39 6.12 -12.30
CA ASN A 59 -27.42 5.09 -11.89
C ASN A 59 -25.98 5.30 -12.42
N ARG A 60 -25.60 6.53 -12.74
CA ARG A 60 -24.23 6.89 -13.17
C ARG A 60 -23.64 7.95 -12.26
N VAL A 61 -22.36 7.81 -11.95
CA VAL A 61 -21.62 8.87 -11.25
C VAL A 61 -21.22 9.92 -12.27
N ILE A 62 -21.81 11.11 -12.18
CA ILE A 62 -21.63 12.21 -13.16
C ILE A 62 -20.70 13.32 -12.68
N GLY A 63 -20.27 13.28 -11.41
CA GLY A 63 -19.43 14.31 -10.85
C GLY A 63 -19.25 14.14 -9.35
N PHE A 64 -18.80 15.19 -8.68
CA PHE A 64 -18.62 15.19 -7.24
C PHE A 64 -18.85 16.58 -6.65
N GLU A 65 -18.99 16.60 -5.32
CA GLU A 65 -18.92 17.80 -4.48
C GLU A 65 -17.99 17.57 -3.29
N PRO A 66 -17.37 18.64 -2.74
CA PRO A 66 -16.62 18.54 -1.49
C PRO A 66 -17.51 18.04 -0.34
N TRP A 67 -16.94 17.23 0.55
CA TRP A 67 -17.54 16.95 1.84
C TRP A 67 -16.78 17.74 2.91
N GLU A 68 -17.16 19.02 3.07
CA GLU A 68 -16.42 20.01 3.88
C GLU A 68 -16.34 19.64 5.36
N ASP A 69 -17.43 19.09 5.90
CA ASP A 69 -17.54 18.72 7.31
C ASP A 69 -16.99 17.32 7.64
N PHE A 70 -16.29 16.64 6.70
CA PHE A 70 -15.55 15.43 7.02
C PHE A 70 -14.22 15.79 7.70
N PRO A 71 -13.95 15.26 8.92
CA PRO A 71 -12.91 15.78 9.82
C PRO A 71 -11.48 15.55 9.36
N TYR A 72 -11.26 14.73 8.32
CA TYR A 72 -9.92 14.40 7.82
C TYR A 72 -9.45 15.35 6.70
N ASN A 73 -10.24 15.55 5.65
CA ASN A 73 -9.83 16.34 4.48
C ASN A 73 -10.58 17.65 4.29
N HIS A 74 -11.58 17.96 5.12
CA HIS A 74 -12.31 19.23 5.09
C HIS A 74 -12.72 19.68 3.68
N GLY A 75 -13.20 18.72 2.86
CA GLY A 75 -13.58 18.94 1.46
C GLY A 75 -12.41 18.98 0.46
N MET A 76 -11.16 19.01 0.91
CA MET A 76 -9.98 19.02 0.02
C MET A 76 -9.81 17.70 -0.72
N LEU A 77 -9.44 17.77 -1.99
CA LEU A 77 -9.15 16.61 -2.85
C LEU A 77 -7.89 16.86 -3.70
N CYS A 78 -7.12 15.82 -3.93
CA CYS A 78 -5.97 15.86 -4.84
C CYS A 78 -6.39 15.67 -6.32
N PRO A 79 -5.49 15.87 -7.30
CA PRO A 79 -5.82 15.71 -8.73
C PRO A 79 -6.49 14.37 -9.09
N LYS A 80 -6.14 13.26 -8.42
CA LYS A 80 -6.80 11.97 -8.62
C LYS A 80 -8.22 11.95 -8.05
N GLY A 81 -8.40 12.48 -6.85
CA GLY A 81 -9.69 12.52 -6.15
C GLY A 81 -10.76 13.27 -6.95
N VAL A 82 -10.42 14.44 -7.50
CA VAL A 82 -11.34 15.25 -8.30
C VAL A 82 -11.69 14.63 -9.66
N LYS A 83 -10.98 13.59 -10.09
CA LYS A 83 -11.20 12.91 -11.38
C LYS A 83 -11.71 11.47 -11.23
N ARG A 84 -11.85 10.97 -9.98
CA ARG A 84 -12.23 9.57 -9.76
C ARG A 84 -13.58 9.16 -10.34
N TYR A 85 -14.53 10.10 -10.43
CA TYR A 85 -15.86 9.83 -10.95
C TYR A 85 -15.90 9.38 -12.42
N LEU A 86 -14.80 9.57 -13.15
CA LEU A 86 -14.69 9.24 -14.57
C LEU A 86 -14.45 7.76 -14.84
N GLN A 87 -13.98 7.00 -13.84
CA GLN A 87 -13.60 5.61 -14.06
C GLN A 87 -14.78 4.64 -14.18
N GLY A 88 -15.85 4.87 -13.42
CA GLY A 88 -17.02 3.98 -13.38
C GLY A 88 -17.75 3.88 -14.70
N ASN A 89 -17.76 4.96 -15.47
CA ASN A 89 -18.42 5.06 -16.77
C ASN A 89 -17.49 4.71 -17.96
N HIS A 90 -16.28 4.22 -17.69
CA HIS A 90 -15.32 3.91 -18.77
C HIS A 90 -15.79 2.72 -19.60
N PRO A 91 -15.69 2.78 -20.95
CA PRO A 91 -16.17 1.69 -21.83
C PRO A 91 -15.46 0.35 -21.60
N ASP A 92 -14.24 0.33 -21.05
CA ASP A 92 -13.52 -0.91 -20.69
C ASP A 92 -14.08 -1.64 -19.47
N ARG A 93 -15.12 -1.09 -18.79
CA ARG A 93 -15.76 -1.79 -17.66
C ARG A 93 -16.24 -3.16 -18.08
N LEU A 94 -15.86 -4.18 -17.32
CA LEU A 94 -16.40 -5.53 -17.51
C LEU A 94 -17.88 -5.54 -17.13
N LEU A 95 -18.70 -6.03 -18.05
CA LEU A 95 -20.15 -6.13 -17.91
C LEU A 95 -20.60 -7.56 -17.65
N ASP A 96 -19.83 -8.54 -18.12
CA ASP A 96 -20.09 -9.98 -18.02
C ASP A 96 -18.83 -10.71 -17.61
N PRO A 97 -18.96 -11.91 -17.02
CA PRO A 97 -17.83 -12.82 -16.88
C PRO A 97 -17.25 -13.17 -18.25
N LEU A 98 -15.94 -13.36 -18.31
CA LEU A 98 -15.21 -13.72 -19.51
C LEU A 98 -14.54 -15.08 -19.32
N MET A 99 -14.61 -15.94 -20.35
CA MET A 99 -13.87 -17.21 -20.39
C MET A 99 -12.91 -17.21 -21.57
N ARG A 100 -11.72 -17.74 -21.33
CA ARG A 100 -10.66 -17.85 -22.36
C ARG A 100 -11.06 -18.82 -23.45
N THR A 101 -10.75 -18.45 -24.71
CA THR A 101 -10.78 -19.30 -25.89
C THR A 101 -9.43 -19.20 -26.62
N PRO A 102 -9.18 -20.06 -27.59
CA PRO A 102 -7.97 -19.93 -28.44
C PRO A 102 -7.85 -18.57 -29.16
N GLU A 103 -8.99 -17.93 -29.46
CA GLU A 103 -9.06 -16.64 -30.17
C GLU A 103 -9.04 -15.42 -29.19
N GLY A 104 -9.06 -15.64 -27.88
CA GLY A 104 -9.09 -14.58 -26.89
C GLY A 104 -10.09 -14.87 -25.77
N PHE A 105 -11.00 -13.93 -25.49
CA PHE A 105 -12.06 -14.07 -24.49
C PHE A 105 -13.45 -14.01 -25.13
N ARG A 106 -14.37 -14.79 -24.58
CA ARG A 106 -15.80 -14.66 -24.86
C ARG A 106 -16.57 -14.35 -23.58
N SER A 107 -17.69 -13.66 -23.69
CA SER A 107 -18.65 -13.53 -22.61
C SER A 107 -19.21 -14.90 -22.23
N ALA A 108 -19.49 -15.08 -20.94
CA ALA A 108 -20.05 -16.28 -20.36
C ALA A 108 -21.13 -15.94 -19.33
N THR A 109 -21.99 -16.90 -19.05
CA THR A 109 -22.96 -16.75 -17.95
C THR A 109 -22.25 -16.89 -16.59
N TRP A 110 -22.88 -16.37 -15.55
CA TRP A 110 -22.40 -16.54 -14.19
C TRP A 110 -22.30 -18.00 -13.75
N ASP A 111 -23.32 -18.81 -14.09
CA ASP A 111 -23.31 -20.22 -13.72
C ASP A 111 -22.18 -20.98 -14.42
N GLU A 112 -22.02 -20.76 -15.72
CA GLU A 112 -20.91 -21.36 -16.48
C GLU A 112 -19.53 -21.00 -15.87
N SER A 113 -19.32 -19.72 -15.57
CA SER A 113 -18.03 -19.22 -15.08
C SER A 113 -17.71 -19.67 -13.67
N LEU A 114 -18.71 -19.64 -12.78
CA LEU A 114 -18.55 -20.05 -11.39
C LEU A 114 -18.41 -21.58 -11.26
N ASP A 115 -19.18 -22.35 -12.03
CA ASP A 115 -19.07 -23.82 -12.05
C ASP A 115 -17.71 -24.26 -12.62
N PHE A 116 -17.25 -23.61 -13.68
CA PHE A 116 -15.90 -23.83 -14.23
C PHE A 116 -14.83 -23.54 -13.18
N THR A 117 -14.87 -22.37 -12.52
CA THR A 117 -13.91 -21.95 -11.51
C THR A 117 -13.86 -22.94 -10.35
N ALA A 118 -15.04 -23.27 -9.76
CA ALA A 118 -15.12 -24.18 -8.61
C ALA A 118 -14.65 -25.61 -8.98
N ARG A 119 -15.01 -26.09 -10.16
CA ARG A 119 -14.58 -27.40 -10.66
C ARG A 119 -13.06 -27.44 -10.85
N ARG A 120 -12.46 -26.46 -11.50
CA ARG A 120 -11.00 -26.42 -11.73
C ARG A 120 -10.21 -26.37 -10.43
N LEU A 121 -10.63 -25.54 -9.45
CA LEU A 121 -10.00 -25.49 -8.14
C LEU A 121 -10.07 -26.83 -7.41
N ARG A 122 -11.24 -27.51 -7.45
CA ARG A 122 -11.43 -28.83 -6.83
C ARG A 122 -10.57 -29.90 -7.50
N GLU A 123 -10.57 -29.99 -8.83
CA GLU A 123 -9.76 -30.94 -9.58
C GLU A 123 -8.26 -30.82 -9.23
N LEU A 124 -7.74 -29.59 -9.08
CA LEU A 124 -6.35 -29.39 -8.70
C LEU A 124 -6.08 -29.85 -7.28
N GLN A 125 -6.98 -29.53 -6.34
CA GLN A 125 -6.84 -29.96 -4.95
C GLN A 125 -6.96 -31.48 -4.77
N GLU A 126 -7.85 -32.13 -5.52
CA GLU A 126 -7.99 -33.60 -5.54
C GLU A 126 -6.72 -34.27 -6.10
N LYS A 127 -6.13 -33.68 -7.13
CA LYS A 127 -4.94 -34.23 -7.81
C LYS A 127 -3.63 -33.98 -7.07
N TYR A 128 -3.46 -32.77 -6.49
CA TYR A 128 -2.18 -32.31 -5.96
C TYR A 128 -2.21 -31.95 -4.46
N GLY A 129 -3.35 -32.05 -3.80
CA GLY A 129 -3.54 -31.69 -2.41
C GLY A 129 -4.06 -30.27 -2.20
N ARG A 130 -4.53 -29.98 -0.98
CA ARG A 130 -5.19 -28.71 -0.64
C ARG A 130 -4.35 -27.46 -0.95
N ASP A 131 -3.06 -27.54 -0.71
CA ASP A 131 -2.13 -26.43 -0.84
C ASP A 131 -1.63 -26.21 -2.28
N SER A 132 -2.16 -26.97 -3.27
CA SER A 132 -1.87 -26.75 -4.69
C SER A 132 -2.55 -25.53 -5.27
N VAL A 133 -3.43 -24.87 -4.53
CA VAL A 133 -4.13 -23.64 -4.93
C VAL A 133 -3.80 -22.50 -3.97
N ALA A 134 -3.75 -21.28 -4.50
CA ALA A 134 -3.51 -20.08 -3.73
C ALA A 134 -4.55 -18.98 -4.02
N VAL A 135 -4.65 -18.02 -3.11
CA VAL A 135 -5.54 -16.85 -3.23
C VAL A 135 -4.74 -15.57 -3.08
N TYR A 136 -4.95 -14.63 -3.99
CA TYR A 136 -4.41 -13.27 -3.90
C TYR A 136 -5.51 -12.24 -3.67
N GLY A 137 -5.33 -11.38 -2.67
CA GLY A 137 -6.23 -10.26 -2.37
C GLY A 137 -5.69 -8.89 -2.76
N GLY A 138 -6.59 -7.97 -3.06
CA GLY A 138 -6.31 -6.54 -3.18
C GLY A 138 -6.34 -5.85 -1.81
N ALA A 139 -5.43 -4.89 -1.56
CA ALA A 139 -5.45 -4.12 -0.31
C ALA A 139 -6.51 -3.00 -0.30
N SER A 140 -7.07 -2.65 -1.46
CA SER A 140 -8.12 -1.63 -1.57
C SER A 140 -9.55 -2.21 -1.50
N LEU A 141 -9.67 -3.49 -1.19
CA LEU A 141 -10.94 -4.13 -0.87
C LEU A 141 -11.53 -3.51 0.41
N THR A 142 -12.86 -3.52 0.55
CA THR A 142 -13.47 -3.21 1.86
C THR A 142 -13.02 -4.22 2.91
N THR A 143 -13.15 -3.86 4.16
CA THR A 143 -12.72 -4.73 5.27
C THR A 143 -13.53 -6.02 5.29
N GLU A 144 -14.82 -5.97 4.93
CA GLU A 144 -15.70 -7.12 4.74
C GLU A 144 -15.17 -8.08 3.69
N LYS A 145 -14.75 -7.56 2.52
CA LYS A 145 -14.19 -8.39 1.44
C LYS A 145 -12.86 -9.02 1.85
N SER A 146 -12.00 -8.26 2.54
CA SER A 146 -10.71 -8.74 3.05
C SER A 146 -10.90 -9.87 4.05
N TYR A 147 -11.85 -9.71 4.98
CA TYR A 147 -12.24 -10.72 5.94
C TYR A 147 -12.82 -11.97 5.25
N LEU A 148 -13.80 -11.75 4.35
CA LEU A 148 -14.48 -12.82 3.62
C LEU A 148 -13.50 -13.65 2.80
N LEU A 149 -12.52 -13.00 2.14
CA LEU A 149 -11.50 -13.66 1.34
C LEU A 149 -10.58 -14.53 2.21
N GLY A 150 -10.21 -14.04 3.40
CA GLY A 150 -9.46 -14.79 4.39
C GLY A 150 -10.19 -16.03 4.88
N LYS A 151 -11.50 -15.92 5.14
CA LYS A 151 -12.39 -17.03 5.49
C LYS A 151 -12.55 -17.99 4.31
N PHE A 152 -12.73 -17.49 3.09
CA PHE A 152 -12.87 -18.30 1.88
C PHE A 152 -11.64 -19.20 1.64
N ALA A 153 -10.44 -18.63 1.70
CA ALA A 153 -9.24 -19.43 1.51
C ALA A 153 -9.10 -20.55 2.55
N ARG A 154 -9.40 -20.26 3.81
CA ARG A 154 -9.19 -21.20 4.93
C ARG A 154 -10.34 -22.18 5.14
N VAL A 155 -11.59 -21.77 4.89
CA VAL A 155 -12.79 -22.59 5.17
C VAL A 155 -13.34 -23.22 3.89
N ALA A 156 -13.42 -22.47 2.78
CA ALA A 156 -13.99 -23.02 1.55
C ALA A 156 -12.96 -23.84 0.77
N LEU A 157 -11.74 -23.32 0.58
CA LEU A 157 -10.66 -24.03 -0.11
C LEU A 157 -9.81 -24.88 0.85
N GLY A 158 -9.69 -24.51 2.11
CA GLY A 158 -8.84 -25.19 3.09
C GLY A 158 -7.35 -25.04 2.81
N THR A 159 -6.95 -24.10 1.95
CA THR A 159 -5.54 -23.81 1.65
C THR A 159 -4.93 -22.85 2.65
N ARG A 160 -3.63 -23.03 2.93
CA ARG A 160 -2.86 -22.05 3.72
C ARG A 160 -2.34 -20.88 2.88
N HIS A 161 -2.34 -20.99 1.56
CA HIS A 161 -1.73 -20.01 0.67
C HIS A 161 -2.70 -18.89 0.32
N ILE A 162 -2.79 -17.92 1.21
CA ILE A 162 -3.45 -16.63 0.98
C ILE A 162 -2.53 -15.50 1.40
N ASP A 163 -2.32 -14.53 0.52
CA ASP A 163 -1.71 -13.25 0.86
C ASP A 163 -2.25 -12.17 -0.09
N TYR A 164 -1.77 -10.95 0.01
CA TYR A 164 -2.36 -9.84 -0.71
C TYR A 164 -1.31 -8.79 -1.10
N ASN A 165 -1.68 -7.84 -1.97
CA ASN A 165 -0.73 -6.83 -2.42
C ASN A 165 -0.30 -5.84 -1.33
N GLY A 166 -0.96 -5.84 -0.16
CA GLY A 166 -0.48 -5.11 1.03
C GLY A 166 0.88 -5.62 1.53
N ARG A 167 1.25 -6.88 1.22
CA ARG A 167 2.61 -7.41 1.44
C ARG A 167 3.67 -6.61 0.71
N LEU A 168 3.32 -6.01 -0.42
CA LEU A 168 4.17 -5.15 -1.23
C LEU A 168 4.06 -3.67 -0.81
N CYS A 169 3.47 -3.37 0.34
CA CYS A 169 3.18 -2.00 0.76
C CYS A 169 3.89 -1.62 2.05
N MET A 170 3.40 -2.02 3.22
CA MET A 170 3.91 -1.52 4.50
C MET A 170 4.03 -2.59 5.59
N VAL A 171 4.23 -3.83 5.21
CA VAL A 171 4.39 -4.92 6.20
C VAL A 171 5.69 -4.81 7.01
N SER A 172 6.73 -4.12 6.52
CA SER A 172 7.92 -3.81 7.33
C SER A 172 7.56 -2.91 8.51
N ALA A 173 6.80 -1.84 8.26
CA ALA A 173 6.28 -1.00 9.34
C ALA A 173 5.39 -1.82 10.29
N GLY A 174 4.41 -2.56 9.75
CA GLY A 174 3.52 -3.39 10.57
C GLY A 174 4.27 -4.39 11.44
N THR A 175 5.32 -5.02 10.92
CA THR A 175 6.18 -5.94 11.68
C THR A 175 6.96 -5.22 12.77
N ALA A 176 7.56 -4.06 12.46
CA ALA A 176 8.33 -3.26 13.41
C ALA A 176 7.46 -2.71 14.55
N TYR A 177 6.30 -2.13 14.21
CA TYR A 177 5.36 -1.58 15.21
C TYR A 177 4.81 -2.68 16.11
N LYS A 178 4.43 -3.83 15.54
CA LYS A 178 3.99 -4.97 16.33
C LYS A 178 5.10 -5.52 17.22
N GLY A 179 6.34 -5.54 16.75
CA GLY A 179 7.50 -5.96 17.53
C GLY A 179 7.87 -5.01 18.65
N ALA A 180 7.83 -3.71 18.40
CA ALA A 180 8.25 -2.68 19.37
C ALA A 180 7.11 -2.18 20.26
N LEU A 181 5.89 -2.02 19.72
CA LEU A 181 4.76 -1.40 20.42
C LEU A 181 3.60 -2.39 20.69
N GLY A 182 3.69 -3.61 20.16
CA GLY A 182 2.69 -4.66 20.33
C GLY A 182 1.51 -4.59 19.34
N VAL A 183 1.41 -3.58 18.47
CA VAL A 183 0.26 -3.38 17.58
C VAL A 183 0.67 -2.81 16.23
N ASP A 184 0.04 -3.26 15.15
CA ASP A 184 0.26 -2.74 13.78
C ASP A 184 -0.72 -1.58 13.51
N ARG A 185 -0.37 -0.39 14.01
CA ARG A 185 -1.15 0.85 13.82
C ARG A 185 -0.29 2.09 14.05
N ALA A 186 -0.51 3.16 13.25
CA ALA A 186 0.00 4.49 13.59
C ALA A 186 -0.64 4.99 14.91
N PRO A 187 0.13 5.43 15.91
CA PRO A 187 -0.41 5.73 17.23
C PRO A 187 -1.23 7.02 17.31
N ASN A 188 -1.06 7.95 16.38
CA ASN A 188 -1.62 9.30 16.44
C ASN A 188 -2.68 9.55 15.35
N PRO A 189 -3.73 10.34 15.65
CA PRO A 189 -4.56 10.95 14.63
C PRO A 189 -3.76 12.04 13.90
N TRP A 190 -4.16 12.38 12.65
CA TRP A 190 -3.42 13.37 11.83
C TRP A 190 -3.47 14.78 12.41
N ASP A 191 -4.49 15.15 13.17
CA ASP A 191 -4.56 16.44 13.86
C ASP A 191 -3.36 16.68 14.78
N ASP A 192 -2.74 15.64 15.33
CA ASP A 192 -1.54 15.75 16.15
C ASP A 192 -0.36 16.34 15.38
N ILE A 193 -0.27 16.14 14.06
CA ILE A 193 0.80 16.71 13.23
C ILE A 193 0.83 18.23 13.37
N THR A 194 -0.34 18.87 13.49
CA THR A 194 -0.45 20.34 13.59
C THR A 194 0.12 20.93 14.88
N LYS A 195 0.35 20.07 15.87
CA LYS A 195 0.85 20.44 17.22
C LYS A 195 2.32 20.06 17.41
N ALA A 196 2.97 19.51 16.38
CA ALA A 196 4.37 19.16 16.43
C ALA A 196 5.26 20.42 16.43
N GLU A 197 6.39 20.36 17.14
CA GLU A 197 7.49 21.33 17.09
C GLU A 197 8.51 20.93 16.01
N VAL A 198 8.62 19.62 15.74
CA VAL A 198 9.46 19.06 14.71
C VAL A 198 8.65 18.00 13.93
N VAL A 199 8.63 18.14 12.62
CA VAL A 199 8.12 17.11 11.72
C VAL A 199 9.29 16.58 10.89
N MET A 200 9.59 15.30 11.02
CA MET A 200 10.59 14.63 10.18
C MET A 200 9.90 13.62 9.27
N ALA A 201 10.07 13.76 7.94
CA ALA A 201 9.53 12.80 6.98
C ALA A 201 10.68 12.07 6.26
N ILE A 202 10.67 10.73 6.33
CA ILE A 202 11.76 9.85 5.91
C ILE A 202 11.25 8.89 4.82
N GLY A 203 11.84 8.93 3.63
CA GLY A 203 11.43 8.08 2.51
C GLY A 203 9.95 8.24 2.17
N ALA A 204 9.43 9.46 2.31
CA ALA A 204 8.02 9.79 2.20
C ALA A 204 7.80 10.99 1.28
N ASN A 205 7.51 10.74 0.01
CA ASN A 205 7.11 11.79 -0.94
C ASN A 205 5.64 12.17 -0.71
N ILE A 206 5.36 12.86 0.40
CA ILE A 206 4.01 13.20 0.86
C ILE A 206 3.26 14.02 -0.18
N GLY A 207 3.92 15.02 -0.78
CA GLY A 207 3.29 15.92 -1.76
C GLY A 207 2.70 15.21 -3.00
N GLU A 208 3.25 14.06 -3.39
CA GLU A 208 2.77 13.28 -4.54
C GLU A 208 1.96 12.04 -4.14
N CYS A 209 2.29 11.41 -3.00
CA CYS A 209 1.70 10.13 -2.59
C CYS A 209 0.53 10.27 -1.62
N ALA A 210 0.53 11.33 -0.80
CA ALA A 210 -0.46 11.60 0.24
C ALA A 210 -0.76 13.12 0.33
N PRO A 211 -1.21 13.77 -0.78
CA PRO A 211 -1.22 15.23 -0.88
C PRO A 211 -1.99 15.95 0.23
N ILE A 212 -3.06 15.36 0.75
CA ILE A 212 -3.88 15.99 1.81
C ILE A 212 -3.10 16.09 3.13
N THR A 213 -2.17 15.17 3.41
CA THR A 213 -1.30 15.26 4.59
C THR A 213 -0.43 16.53 4.57
N THR A 214 -0.19 17.14 3.40
CA THR A 214 0.61 18.37 3.33
C THR A 214 -0.05 19.53 4.06
N ASP A 215 -1.38 19.61 4.09
CA ASP A 215 -2.10 20.66 4.83
C ASP A 215 -1.76 20.62 6.33
N TYR A 216 -1.77 19.43 6.92
CA TYR A 216 -1.41 19.25 8.34
C TYR A 216 0.04 19.68 8.63
N ILE A 217 0.97 19.37 7.72
CA ILE A 217 2.37 19.78 7.86
C ILE A 217 2.52 21.30 7.72
N TRP A 218 1.79 21.92 6.78
CA TRP A 218 1.82 23.38 6.62
C TRP A 218 1.23 24.08 7.84
N ARG A 219 0.13 23.58 8.39
CA ARG A 219 -0.42 24.11 9.66
C ARG A 219 0.56 23.97 10.83
N ALA A 220 1.29 22.85 10.94
CA ALA A 220 2.37 22.72 11.91
C ALA A 220 3.46 23.78 11.71
N ARG A 221 3.87 24.03 10.49
CA ARG A 221 4.88 25.06 10.16
C ARG A 221 4.39 26.47 10.45
N ASP A 222 3.14 26.76 10.16
CA ASP A 222 2.52 28.07 10.49
C ASP A 222 2.52 28.30 12.02
N ASN A 223 2.47 27.19 12.79
CA ASN A 223 2.63 27.20 14.25
C ASN A 223 4.11 27.19 14.71
N GLY A 224 5.08 27.27 13.79
CA GLY A 224 6.51 27.35 14.10
C GLY A 224 7.28 26.03 14.06
N ALA A 225 6.68 24.93 13.62
CA ALA A 225 7.38 23.64 13.51
C ALA A 225 8.53 23.67 12.50
N ARG A 226 9.63 23.00 12.85
CA ARG A 226 10.74 22.73 11.93
C ARG A 226 10.43 21.49 11.09
N LEU A 227 10.76 21.55 9.79
CA LEU A 227 10.56 20.46 8.85
C LEU A 227 11.89 19.84 8.41
N ILE A 228 12.09 18.55 8.68
CA ILE A 228 13.23 17.73 8.24
C ILE A 228 12.73 16.74 7.19
N ILE A 229 13.39 16.69 6.03
CA ILE A 229 13.08 15.73 4.96
C ILE A 229 14.31 14.90 4.64
N ALA A 230 14.19 13.57 4.75
CA ALA A 230 15.21 12.61 4.33
C ALA A 230 14.70 11.80 3.12
N ASP A 231 15.26 12.05 1.94
CA ASP A 231 14.87 11.40 0.68
C ASP A 231 16.02 11.52 -0.34
N PRO A 232 16.26 10.55 -1.23
CA PRO A 232 17.21 10.68 -2.34
C PRO A 232 16.77 11.71 -3.39
N ARG A 233 15.48 12.06 -3.42
CA ARG A 233 14.89 13.06 -4.31
C ARG A 233 14.51 14.31 -3.53
N PHE A 234 14.79 15.47 -4.11
CA PHE A 234 14.32 16.75 -3.60
C PHE A 234 12.84 16.93 -3.97
N THR A 235 11.98 16.27 -3.18
CA THR A 235 10.54 16.17 -3.41
C THR A 235 9.82 17.51 -3.29
N PRO A 236 8.56 17.64 -3.74
CA PRO A 236 7.82 18.91 -3.61
C PRO A 236 7.79 19.45 -2.17
N ILE A 237 7.65 18.59 -1.17
CA ILE A 237 7.66 19.00 0.24
C ILE A 237 9.06 19.43 0.72
N ALA A 238 10.12 18.83 0.17
CA ALA A 238 11.51 19.18 0.53
C ALA A 238 11.89 20.62 0.15
N ARG A 239 11.18 21.22 -0.82
CA ARG A 239 11.43 22.62 -1.24
C ARG A 239 11.23 23.63 -0.11
N ASN A 240 10.44 23.26 0.90
CA ASN A 240 10.16 24.11 2.06
C ASN A 240 10.71 23.51 3.37
N ALA A 241 11.59 22.51 3.27
CA ALA A 241 12.23 21.93 4.46
C ALA A 241 13.26 22.89 5.06
N ASP A 242 13.35 22.94 6.39
CA ASP A 242 14.38 23.65 7.11
C ASP A 242 15.71 22.87 7.10
N LEU A 243 15.60 21.54 6.93
CA LEU A 243 16.74 20.65 6.76
C LEU A 243 16.41 19.54 5.76
N PHE A 244 17.19 19.43 4.69
CA PHE A 244 17.09 18.35 3.72
C PHE A 244 18.29 17.42 3.85
N LEU A 245 18.02 16.13 3.99
CA LEU A 245 19.00 15.05 4.14
C LEU A 245 18.97 14.17 2.88
N PRO A 246 19.84 14.38 1.89
CA PRO A 246 19.84 13.64 0.63
C PRO A 246 20.42 12.23 0.80
N VAL A 247 19.69 11.35 1.47
CA VAL A 247 20.13 10.00 1.80
C VAL A 247 20.33 9.13 0.56
N ARG A 248 21.40 8.36 0.52
CA ARG A 248 21.67 7.38 -0.54
C ARG A 248 20.63 6.24 -0.47
N PRO A 249 20.05 5.79 -1.60
CA PRO A 249 19.10 4.68 -1.58
C PRO A 249 19.62 3.47 -0.83
N GLY A 250 18.82 2.91 0.09
CA GLY A 250 19.18 1.73 0.87
C GLY A 250 20.05 2.00 2.10
N THR A 251 20.27 3.25 2.48
CA THR A 251 21.15 3.59 3.61
C THR A 251 20.47 4.36 4.74
N ASP A 252 19.16 4.38 4.73
CA ASP A 252 18.35 5.08 5.74
C ASP A 252 18.67 4.61 7.16
N LEU A 253 18.92 3.30 7.37
CA LEU A 253 19.30 2.77 8.67
C LEU A 253 20.60 3.40 9.19
N ALA A 254 21.59 3.62 8.34
CA ALA A 254 22.84 4.26 8.74
C ALA A 254 22.61 5.71 9.23
N LEU A 255 21.75 6.47 8.52
CA LEU A 255 21.35 7.81 8.96
C LEU A 255 20.67 7.77 10.33
N LEU A 256 19.68 6.89 10.52
CA LEU A 256 18.92 6.79 11.77
C LEU A 256 19.76 6.29 12.93
N MET A 257 20.64 5.31 12.71
CA MET A 257 21.59 4.84 13.75
C MET A 257 22.57 5.95 14.13
N GLY A 258 23.04 6.76 13.16
CA GLY A 258 23.86 7.94 13.43
C GLY A 258 23.14 9.00 14.27
N MET A 259 21.88 9.27 13.95
CA MET A 259 21.05 10.20 14.75
C MET A 259 20.82 9.66 16.17
N LEU A 260 20.48 8.37 16.32
CA LEU A 260 20.27 7.76 17.63
C LEU A 260 21.56 7.73 18.46
N HIS A 261 22.71 7.48 17.82
CA HIS A 261 24.03 7.60 18.47
C HIS A 261 24.24 9.00 19.05
N VAL A 262 23.94 10.08 18.32
CA VAL A 262 24.06 11.46 18.80
C VAL A 262 23.11 11.72 19.97
N ILE A 263 21.85 11.30 19.83
CA ILE A 263 20.83 11.46 20.89
C ILE A 263 21.31 10.84 22.21
N ILE A 264 21.90 9.65 22.15
CA ILE A 264 22.44 8.95 23.33
C ILE A 264 23.73 9.64 23.84
N ARG A 265 24.68 9.94 22.96
CA ARG A 265 25.96 10.60 23.27
C ARG A 265 25.76 11.92 24.02
N ASP A 266 24.83 12.73 23.51
CA ASP A 266 24.61 14.10 23.99
C ASP A 266 23.52 14.19 25.09
N LYS A 267 23.07 13.01 25.59
CA LYS A 267 22.09 12.88 26.67
C LYS A 267 20.75 13.59 26.38
N LEU A 268 20.28 13.43 25.15
CA LEU A 268 18.98 13.93 24.69
C LEU A 268 17.87 12.91 24.91
N THR A 269 18.16 11.83 25.63
CA THR A 269 17.22 10.76 25.99
C THR A 269 16.28 11.20 27.11
N ASP A 270 15.07 10.63 27.12
CA ASP A 270 14.14 10.70 28.25
C ASP A 270 14.32 9.46 29.15
N ASP A 271 15.30 9.52 30.05
CA ASP A 271 15.67 8.37 30.88
C ASP A 271 14.53 7.95 31.81
N ALA A 272 13.68 8.89 32.23
CA ALA A 272 12.50 8.59 33.05
C ALA A 272 11.49 7.75 32.27
N PHE A 273 11.18 8.14 31.04
CA PHE A 273 10.30 7.38 30.15
C PHE A 273 10.88 6.01 29.82
N ILE A 274 12.18 5.94 29.47
CA ILE A 274 12.87 4.69 29.14
C ILE A 274 12.75 3.70 30.31
N SER A 275 13.05 4.14 31.52
CA SER A 275 13.02 3.28 32.71
C SER A 275 11.60 2.80 33.06
N ALA A 276 10.60 3.69 32.97
CA ALA A 276 9.23 3.38 33.37
C ALA A 276 8.50 2.51 32.35
N HIS A 277 8.63 2.82 31.04
CA HIS A 277 7.73 2.35 30.00
C HIS A 277 8.36 1.45 28.95
N THR A 278 9.68 1.16 29.07
CA THR A 278 10.37 0.38 28.00
C THR A 278 11.22 -0.75 28.55
N THR A 279 11.65 -1.64 27.65
CA THR A 279 12.66 -2.68 27.90
C THR A 279 13.65 -2.74 26.73
N GLY A 280 14.86 -3.25 26.98
CA GLY A 280 15.84 -3.55 25.92
C GLY A 280 16.65 -2.36 25.40
N PHE A 281 16.59 -1.17 26.04
CA PHE A 281 17.33 0.01 25.61
C PHE A 281 18.84 -0.24 25.46
N ASP A 282 19.45 -0.95 26.41
CA ASP A 282 20.90 -1.22 26.40
C ASP A 282 21.37 -1.92 25.13
N LYS A 283 20.57 -2.91 24.62
CA LYS A 283 20.87 -3.63 23.39
C LYS A 283 20.82 -2.72 22.16
N THR A 284 19.89 -1.80 22.15
CA THR A 284 19.77 -0.82 21.06
C THR A 284 20.92 0.18 21.13
N ALA A 285 21.24 0.70 22.31
CA ALA A 285 22.37 1.61 22.54
C ALA A 285 23.70 0.96 22.10
N GLU A 286 23.95 -0.30 22.48
CA GLU A 286 25.10 -1.06 22.03
C GLU A 286 25.16 -1.18 20.51
N SER A 287 24.04 -1.47 19.84
CA SER A 287 23.97 -1.63 18.38
C SER A 287 24.30 -0.35 17.62
N VAL A 288 24.09 0.83 18.20
CA VAL A 288 24.40 2.12 17.55
C VAL A 288 25.68 2.77 18.05
N ALA A 289 26.35 2.21 19.06
CA ALA A 289 27.56 2.79 19.66
C ALA A 289 28.67 3.12 18.65
N ALA A 290 28.85 2.26 17.65
CA ALA A 290 29.86 2.45 16.60
C ALA A 290 29.39 3.31 15.42
N TRP A 291 28.11 3.76 15.40
CA TRP A 291 27.55 4.54 14.29
C TRP A 291 27.71 6.05 14.55
N THR A 292 28.96 6.50 14.64
CA THR A 292 29.26 7.92 14.75
C THR A 292 28.69 8.70 13.57
N PRO A 293 28.45 10.04 13.67
CA PRO A 293 28.00 10.85 12.56
C PRO A 293 28.88 10.71 11.32
N GLN A 294 30.20 10.58 11.49
CA GLN A 294 31.13 10.39 10.38
C GLN A 294 30.89 9.02 9.69
N ARG A 295 30.80 7.92 10.44
CA ARG A 295 30.49 6.61 9.84
C ARG A 295 29.14 6.59 9.14
N ALA A 296 28.14 7.21 9.75
CA ALA A 296 26.81 7.32 9.14
C ALA A 296 26.86 8.13 7.85
N ALA A 297 27.65 9.20 7.80
CA ALA A 297 27.87 10.03 6.61
C ALA A 297 28.57 9.27 5.49
N ASP A 298 29.59 8.50 5.79
CA ASP A 298 30.34 7.69 4.81
C ASP A 298 29.42 6.69 4.09
N VAL A 299 28.47 6.09 4.83
CA VAL A 299 27.51 5.13 4.31
C VAL A 299 26.33 5.83 3.63
N SER A 300 25.71 6.82 4.28
CA SER A 300 24.47 7.44 3.81
C SER A 300 24.68 8.54 2.78
N GLY A 301 25.88 9.13 2.73
CA GLY A 301 26.19 10.30 1.91
C GLY A 301 25.55 11.59 2.43
N VAL A 302 25.01 11.58 3.64
CA VAL A 302 24.49 12.76 4.34
C VAL A 302 25.62 13.39 5.16
N PRO A 303 25.88 14.71 5.08
CA PRO A 303 26.96 15.35 5.85
C PRO A 303 26.83 15.11 7.37
N PRO A 304 27.96 14.90 8.10
CA PRO A 304 27.93 14.59 9.53
C PRO A 304 27.26 15.69 10.37
N ASP A 305 27.50 16.95 10.06
CA ASP A 305 26.90 18.11 10.69
C ASP A 305 25.37 18.18 10.49
N ALA A 306 24.89 17.74 9.33
CA ALA A 306 23.45 17.65 9.07
C ALA A 306 22.79 16.51 9.87
N ILE A 307 23.52 15.39 10.07
CA ILE A 307 23.07 14.28 10.93
C ILE A 307 22.97 14.75 12.40
N GLU A 308 24.01 15.42 12.90
CA GLU A 308 24.02 15.99 14.26
C GLU A 308 22.89 16.99 14.45
N LYS A 309 22.73 17.92 13.49
CA LYS A 309 21.66 18.92 13.54
C LYS A 309 20.26 18.30 13.58
N ALA A 310 20.02 17.26 12.77
CA ALA A 310 18.74 16.55 12.78
C ALA A 310 18.50 15.84 14.11
N ALA A 311 19.54 15.19 14.64
CA ALA A 311 19.48 14.50 15.92
C ALA A 311 19.17 15.46 17.09
N HIS A 312 19.82 16.62 17.12
CA HIS A 312 19.55 17.65 18.12
C HIS A 312 18.13 18.20 18.00
N TRP A 313 17.66 18.55 16.81
CA TRP A 313 16.29 19.06 16.66
C TRP A 313 15.24 18.06 17.12
N VAL A 314 15.44 16.78 16.84
CA VAL A 314 14.54 15.71 17.27
C VAL A 314 14.67 15.44 18.77
N GLY A 315 15.89 15.39 19.31
CA GLY A 315 16.16 15.03 20.69
C GLY A 315 15.81 16.13 21.70
N GLU A 316 15.93 17.40 21.31
CA GLU A 316 15.59 18.55 22.15
C GLU A 316 14.09 18.84 22.20
N SER A 317 13.33 18.38 21.17
CA SER A 317 11.88 18.59 21.09
C SER A 317 11.11 17.56 21.90
N ARG A 318 10.02 18.02 22.52
CA ARG A 318 9.05 17.16 23.23
C ARG A 318 7.83 16.83 22.37
N HIS A 319 7.69 17.44 21.20
CA HIS A 319 6.60 17.25 20.27
C HIS A 319 7.16 16.99 18.87
N THR A 320 7.71 15.78 18.67
CA THR A 320 8.28 15.37 17.38
C THR A 320 7.42 14.29 16.71
N MET A 321 6.98 14.56 15.48
CA MET A 321 6.32 13.60 14.62
C MET A 321 7.32 13.01 13.62
N LEU A 322 7.62 11.71 13.74
CA LEU A 322 8.52 10.96 12.88
C LEU A 322 7.71 10.20 11.83
N MET A 323 7.56 10.76 10.65
CA MET A 323 6.72 10.20 9.58
C MET A 323 7.56 9.41 8.59
N HIS A 324 7.12 8.20 8.23
CA HIS A 324 7.83 7.40 7.23
C HIS A 324 6.88 6.71 6.25
N ALA A 325 7.44 6.32 5.10
CA ALA A 325 6.70 5.61 4.06
C ALA A 325 7.61 4.63 3.29
N ARG A 326 7.18 4.28 2.07
CA ARG A 326 7.78 3.19 1.26
C ARG A 326 9.26 3.36 0.93
N GLY A 327 9.79 4.60 0.91
CA GLY A 327 11.23 4.81 0.71
C GLY A 327 12.07 4.11 1.78
N LEU A 328 11.62 4.21 3.03
CA LEU A 328 12.23 3.57 4.19
C LEU A 328 11.94 2.07 4.26
N GLU A 329 10.71 1.66 3.94
CA GLU A 329 10.17 0.33 4.21
C GLU A 329 10.54 -0.71 3.15
N HIS A 330 10.65 -0.32 1.86
CA HIS A 330 10.91 -1.22 0.74
C HIS A 330 12.41 -1.51 0.54
N GLN A 331 13.04 -2.00 1.58
CA GLN A 331 14.46 -2.36 1.62
C GLN A 331 14.64 -3.73 2.29
N SER A 332 15.74 -4.41 2.03
CA SER A 332 16.06 -5.70 2.66
C SER A 332 16.20 -5.64 4.19
N LYS A 333 16.30 -4.44 4.73
CA LYS A 333 16.32 -4.08 6.16
C LYS A 333 15.19 -3.10 6.52
N GLY A 334 14.06 -3.23 5.84
CA GLY A 334 12.91 -2.34 6.02
C GLY A 334 12.32 -2.40 7.44
N VAL A 335 12.36 -3.56 8.09
CA VAL A 335 11.92 -3.71 9.47
C VAL A 335 12.84 -2.95 10.42
N GLU A 336 14.15 -3.13 10.32
CA GLU A 336 15.15 -2.43 11.14
C GLU A 336 15.10 -0.91 10.91
N ASN A 337 14.86 -0.47 9.66
CA ASN A 337 14.65 0.95 9.37
C ASN A 337 13.48 1.53 10.18
N CYS A 338 12.35 0.84 10.21
CA CYS A 338 11.17 1.27 10.97
C CYS A 338 11.41 1.17 12.49
N GLU A 339 12.09 0.12 12.96
CA GLU A 339 12.48 -0.04 14.36
C GLU A 339 13.42 1.09 14.82
N ALA A 340 14.31 1.59 13.95
CA ALA A 340 15.16 2.74 14.26
C ALA A 340 14.35 4.03 14.43
N VAL A 341 13.32 4.26 13.62
CA VAL A 341 12.39 5.39 13.79
C VAL A 341 11.67 5.29 15.13
N ILE A 342 11.15 4.10 15.46
CA ILE A 342 10.47 3.85 16.74
C ILE A 342 11.46 4.03 17.90
N ALA A 343 12.68 3.52 17.79
CA ALA A 343 13.71 3.65 18.81
C ALA A 343 14.05 5.14 19.12
N ILE A 344 14.13 5.99 18.08
CA ILE A 344 14.31 7.43 18.26
C ILE A 344 13.12 8.03 19.04
N ALA A 345 11.88 7.68 18.67
CA ALA A 345 10.68 8.16 19.35
C ALA A 345 10.65 7.71 20.83
N LEU A 346 10.96 6.45 21.10
CA LEU A 346 11.02 5.90 22.47
C LEU A 346 12.16 6.49 23.29
N ALA A 347 13.35 6.64 22.70
CA ALA A 347 14.52 7.20 23.39
C ALA A 347 14.30 8.64 23.82
N THR A 348 13.55 9.42 23.04
CA THR A 348 13.24 10.84 23.33
C THR A 348 11.89 11.04 24.03
N GLY A 349 11.17 9.95 24.36
CA GLY A 349 9.83 10.00 24.96
C GLY A 349 8.78 10.62 24.04
N ASN A 350 9.00 10.69 22.73
CA ASN A 350 8.08 11.28 21.76
C ASN A 350 7.03 10.25 21.29
N ILE A 351 6.16 9.82 22.20
CA ILE A 351 5.05 8.88 21.93
C ILE A 351 3.95 9.04 22.99
N GLY A 352 2.71 8.70 22.66
CA GLY A 352 1.57 8.67 23.57
C GLY A 352 1.02 10.05 23.95
N ARG A 353 1.34 11.11 23.21
CA ARG A 353 0.84 12.47 23.45
C ARG A 353 0.63 13.24 22.17
N GLU A 354 -0.08 14.36 22.26
CA GLU A 354 -0.31 15.27 21.12
C GLU A 354 1.02 15.75 20.53
N GLY A 355 1.08 15.80 19.20
CA GLY A 355 2.24 16.29 18.47
C GLY A 355 3.49 15.40 18.51
N ALA A 356 3.40 14.19 19.08
CA ALA A 356 4.54 13.31 19.28
C ALA A 356 4.24 11.85 18.95
N GLY A 357 4.99 11.27 18.02
CA GLY A 357 4.88 9.85 17.69
C GLY A 357 5.58 9.43 16.42
N PRO A 358 5.91 8.13 16.29
CA PRO A 358 6.29 7.54 15.03
C PRO A 358 5.03 7.30 14.20
N VAL A 359 5.02 7.71 12.92
CA VAL A 359 3.84 7.64 12.06
C VAL A 359 4.14 6.95 10.75
N MET A 360 3.55 5.77 10.55
CA MET A 360 3.60 5.08 9.27
C MET A 360 2.48 5.56 8.34
N ILE A 361 2.82 6.03 7.15
CA ILE A 361 1.86 6.53 6.19
C ILE A 361 1.34 5.39 5.32
N THR A 362 0.13 4.91 5.59
CA THR A 362 -0.54 3.88 4.76
C THR A 362 -0.77 4.39 3.34
N GLY A 363 -0.32 3.62 2.34
CA GLY A 363 -0.31 4.07 0.95
C GLY A 363 -1.56 3.75 0.14
N GLN A 364 -2.25 2.65 0.45
CA GLN A 364 -3.40 2.16 -0.32
C GLN A 364 -4.70 2.42 0.44
N GLY A 365 -5.80 2.60 -0.31
CA GLY A 365 -7.14 2.61 0.27
C GLY A 365 -7.37 1.29 1.00
N ASN A 366 -7.86 1.36 2.23
CA ASN A 366 -7.99 0.22 3.16
C ASN A 366 -6.69 -0.59 3.40
N GLY A 367 -5.51 -0.04 3.08
CA GLY A 367 -4.25 -0.73 3.37
C GLY A 367 -4.05 -1.00 4.87
N GLN A 368 -4.71 -0.25 5.74
CA GLN A 368 -4.78 -0.50 7.17
C GLN A 368 -5.76 -1.66 7.48
N GLY A 369 -7.05 -1.54 7.15
CA GLY A 369 -8.07 -2.56 7.44
C GLY A 369 -7.81 -3.92 6.78
N GLY A 370 -7.23 -3.94 5.57
CA GLY A 370 -6.83 -5.18 4.90
C GLY A 370 -5.78 -5.99 5.66
N ARG A 371 -4.95 -5.35 6.52
CA ARG A 371 -3.99 -6.04 7.38
C ARG A 371 -4.58 -6.59 8.67
N GLU A 372 -5.77 -6.15 9.03
CA GLU A 372 -6.34 -6.39 10.35
C GLU A 372 -7.19 -7.65 10.43
N HIS A 373 -7.78 -8.08 9.31
CA HIS A 373 -8.91 -9.02 9.35
C HIS A 373 -8.76 -10.26 8.45
N GLY A 374 -7.53 -10.80 8.33
CA GLY A 374 -7.37 -12.21 7.95
C GLY A 374 -6.96 -12.53 6.52
N GLN A 375 -6.70 -11.53 5.63
CA GLN A 375 -6.16 -11.87 4.30
C GLN A 375 -4.63 -12.02 4.25
N LYS A 376 -3.91 -11.80 5.36
CA LYS A 376 -2.49 -12.15 5.47
C LYS A 376 -2.30 -13.65 5.71
N CYS A 377 -1.21 -14.20 5.18
CA CYS A 377 -0.90 -15.64 5.27
C CYS A 377 -0.73 -16.17 6.70
N ASP A 378 -0.36 -15.31 7.64
CA ASP A 378 0.02 -15.63 9.02
C ASP A 378 -0.94 -15.07 10.09
N GLN A 379 -2.08 -14.48 9.68
CA GLN A 379 -2.90 -13.69 10.58
C GLN A 379 -4.40 -13.99 10.44
N LEU A 380 -5.10 -14.02 11.58
CA LEU A 380 -6.55 -14.12 11.71
C LEU A 380 -7.17 -12.74 11.99
N PRO A 381 -8.50 -12.57 11.92
CA PRO A 381 -9.19 -11.32 12.24
C PRO A 381 -8.80 -10.75 13.61
N GLY A 382 -8.74 -9.42 13.71
CA GLY A 382 -8.33 -8.70 14.90
C GLY A 382 -6.82 -8.68 15.14
N GLN A 383 -6.01 -8.81 14.09
CA GLN A 383 -4.54 -8.93 14.15
C GLN A 383 -4.05 -10.13 15.00
N ARG A 384 -4.85 -11.17 15.15
CA ARG A 384 -4.49 -12.38 15.89
C ARG A 384 -3.48 -13.22 15.11
N SER A 385 -2.54 -13.86 15.83
CA SER A 385 -1.63 -14.81 15.19
C SER A 385 -2.37 -16.10 14.82
N LEU A 386 -2.14 -16.58 13.60
CA LEU A 386 -2.67 -17.89 13.15
C LEU A 386 -2.04 -19.08 13.91
N THR A 387 -0.90 -18.88 14.57
CA THR A 387 -0.21 -19.91 15.37
C THR A 387 -0.63 -19.91 16.85
N ASP A 388 -1.40 -18.92 17.30
CA ASP A 388 -1.90 -18.86 18.68
C ASP A 388 -3.13 -19.76 18.84
N PRO A 389 -3.10 -20.78 19.73
CA PRO A 389 -4.23 -21.69 19.96
C PRO A 389 -5.50 -20.97 20.43
N ALA A 390 -5.40 -19.96 21.26
CA ALA A 390 -6.54 -19.18 21.76
C ALA A 390 -7.20 -18.37 20.63
N ALA A 391 -6.38 -17.75 19.78
CA ALA A 391 -6.85 -17.04 18.59
C ALA A 391 -7.56 -17.98 17.60
N ARG A 392 -7.00 -19.17 17.36
CA ARG A 392 -7.61 -20.22 16.52
C ARG A 392 -8.97 -20.67 17.09
N ALA A 393 -9.03 -20.98 18.38
CA ALA A 393 -10.26 -21.40 19.03
C ALA A 393 -11.36 -20.31 18.95
N HIS A 394 -11.00 -19.04 19.19
CA HIS A 394 -11.96 -17.93 19.11
C HIS A 394 -12.54 -17.78 17.70
N VAL A 395 -11.67 -17.68 16.69
CA VAL A 395 -12.10 -17.42 15.31
C VAL A 395 -12.83 -18.63 14.72
N ALA A 396 -12.35 -19.86 14.99
CA ALA A 396 -13.02 -21.09 14.57
C ALA A 396 -14.43 -21.18 15.17
N GLY A 397 -14.60 -20.82 16.44
CA GLY A 397 -15.91 -20.75 17.08
C GLY A 397 -16.88 -19.79 16.40
N VAL A 398 -16.41 -18.61 15.98
CA VAL A 398 -17.22 -17.65 15.21
C VAL A 398 -17.56 -18.20 13.82
N TRP A 399 -16.63 -18.87 13.15
CA TRP A 399 -16.83 -19.44 11.82
C TRP A 399 -17.60 -20.77 11.81
N GLY A 400 -17.88 -21.36 12.99
CA GLY A 400 -18.59 -22.63 13.13
C GLY A 400 -17.81 -23.86 12.64
N ILE A 401 -16.47 -23.82 12.78
CA ILE A 401 -15.55 -24.90 12.38
C ILE A 401 -14.71 -25.38 13.57
N SER A 402 -14.02 -26.51 13.43
CA SER A 402 -13.02 -26.91 14.41
C SER A 402 -11.76 -26.03 14.31
N PRO A 403 -11.10 -25.68 15.42
CA PRO A 403 -9.79 -25.03 15.37
C PRO A 403 -8.74 -25.83 14.59
N ASP A 404 -8.85 -27.15 14.56
CA ASP A 404 -7.95 -28.05 13.83
C ASP A 404 -8.14 -27.96 12.30
N ASP A 405 -9.31 -27.53 11.83
CA ASP A 405 -9.58 -27.32 10.40
C ASP A 405 -8.88 -26.09 9.83
N LEU A 406 -8.44 -25.16 10.69
CA LEU A 406 -7.67 -24.00 10.26
C LEU A 406 -6.27 -24.44 9.78
N PRO A 407 -5.84 -24.02 8.58
CA PRO A 407 -4.48 -24.34 8.10
C PRO A 407 -3.41 -23.64 8.93
N GLN A 408 -2.17 -24.07 8.78
CA GLN A 408 -0.98 -23.36 9.28
C GLN A 408 -0.67 -22.12 8.40
N PRO A 409 0.22 -21.20 8.85
CA PRO A 409 0.66 -20.09 8.01
C PRO A 409 1.16 -20.54 6.65
N GLY A 410 0.79 -19.79 5.60
CA GLY A 410 1.16 -20.07 4.23
C GLY A 410 2.30 -19.20 3.72
N TYR A 411 2.51 -19.21 2.40
CA TYR A 411 3.48 -18.37 1.72
C TYR A 411 2.99 -16.92 1.60
N THR A 412 3.94 -15.98 1.63
CA THR A 412 3.69 -14.57 1.32
C THR A 412 3.57 -14.34 -0.19
N ALA A 413 3.11 -13.14 -0.61
CA ALA A 413 2.80 -12.87 -2.01
C ALA A 413 3.95 -13.19 -2.99
N VAL A 414 5.20 -12.84 -2.66
CA VAL A 414 6.34 -13.16 -3.54
C VAL A 414 6.69 -14.65 -3.45
N GLU A 415 6.59 -15.25 -2.26
CA GLU A 415 6.84 -16.69 -2.07
C GLU A 415 5.79 -17.55 -2.80
N ILE A 416 4.51 -17.12 -2.86
CA ILE A 416 3.47 -17.77 -3.68
C ILE A 416 3.89 -17.77 -5.16
N MET A 417 4.41 -16.64 -5.68
CA MET A 417 4.85 -16.58 -7.06
C MET A 417 6.08 -17.48 -7.32
N ASN A 418 6.99 -17.57 -6.36
CA ASN A 418 8.11 -18.51 -6.43
C ASN A 418 7.62 -19.97 -6.45
N ALA A 419 6.63 -20.32 -5.61
CA ALA A 419 6.04 -21.67 -5.54
C ALA A 419 5.25 -22.02 -6.82
N ILE A 420 4.56 -21.05 -7.43
CA ILE A 420 3.95 -21.24 -8.76
C ILE A 420 5.02 -21.54 -9.80
N HIS A 421 6.10 -20.75 -9.84
CA HIS A 421 7.18 -20.94 -10.79
C HIS A 421 7.88 -22.29 -10.60
N ALA A 422 8.03 -22.74 -9.35
CA ALA A 422 8.57 -24.07 -9.01
C ALA A 422 7.58 -25.23 -9.31
N GLY A 423 6.31 -24.93 -9.60
CA GLY A 423 5.28 -25.92 -9.87
C GLY A 423 4.71 -26.59 -8.61
N GLU A 424 4.87 -26.00 -7.45
CA GLU A 424 4.23 -26.43 -6.18
C GLU A 424 2.76 -25.99 -6.14
N ILE A 425 2.49 -24.75 -6.52
CA ILE A 425 1.14 -24.19 -6.66
C ILE A 425 0.73 -24.26 -8.13
N LYS A 426 -0.43 -24.84 -8.42
CA LYS A 426 -0.97 -25.12 -9.74
C LYS A 426 -2.17 -24.24 -10.11
N GLY A 427 -2.89 -23.74 -9.10
CA GLY A 427 -4.05 -22.89 -9.30
C GLY A 427 -3.96 -21.59 -8.51
N LEU A 428 -4.45 -20.51 -9.10
CA LEU A 428 -4.50 -19.19 -8.46
C LEU A 428 -5.88 -18.56 -8.68
N LEU A 429 -6.46 -18.02 -7.60
CA LEU A 429 -7.58 -17.09 -7.65
C LEU A 429 -7.11 -15.72 -7.17
N SER A 430 -7.18 -14.70 -8.02
CA SER A 430 -6.76 -13.33 -7.69
C SER A 430 -7.95 -12.38 -7.70
N ILE A 431 -8.07 -11.52 -6.69
CA ILE A 431 -9.13 -10.50 -6.63
C ILE A 431 -8.50 -9.11 -6.53
N CYS A 432 -8.81 -8.23 -7.49
CA CYS A 432 -8.41 -6.81 -7.50
C CYS A 432 -6.90 -6.60 -7.25
N PHE A 433 -6.07 -7.50 -7.74
CA PHE A 433 -4.61 -7.44 -7.66
C PHE A 433 -3.99 -7.68 -9.05
N ASN A 434 -3.06 -6.82 -9.45
CA ASN A 434 -2.35 -6.88 -10.72
C ASN A 434 -0.86 -7.23 -10.52
N PRO A 435 -0.53 -8.50 -10.17
CA PRO A 435 0.82 -8.94 -9.86
C PRO A 435 1.82 -8.74 -11.00
N LEU A 436 1.41 -8.85 -12.25
CA LEU A 436 2.29 -8.69 -13.43
C LEU A 436 2.89 -7.27 -13.52
N VAL A 437 2.19 -6.27 -12.97
CA VAL A 437 2.70 -4.88 -12.90
C VAL A 437 3.32 -4.58 -11.54
N SER A 438 2.81 -5.20 -10.47
CA SER A 438 3.12 -4.82 -9.10
C SER A 438 4.24 -5.61 -8.45
N LEU A 439 4.45 -6.89 -8.80
CA LEU A 439 5.51 -7.71 -8.24
C LEU A 439 6.89 -7.35 -8.81
N PRO A 440 7.96 -7.55 -8.05
CA PRO A 440 9.31 -7.36 -8.56
C PRO A 440 9.64 -8.44 -9.59
N ASP A 441 10.57 -8.15 -10.49
CA ASP A 441 10.95 -9.04 -11.60
C ASP A 441 9.73 -9.47 -12.43
N ALA A 442 9.18 -8.51 -13.17
CA ALA A 442 7.94 -8.70 -13.93
C ALA A 442 8.06 -9.81 -15.00
N ASN A 443 9.28 -10.12 -15.49
CA ASN A 443 9.50 -11.21 -16.42
C ASN A 443 9.29 -12.57 -15.72
N PHE A 444 9.90 -12.75 -14.55
CA PHE A 444 9.71 -13.95 -13.73
C PHE A 444 8.24 -14.13 -13.32
N THR A 445 7.56 -13.03 -12.98
CA THR A 445 6.13 -13.05 -12.63
C THR A 445 5.29 -13.56 -13.81
N ARG A 446 5.59 -13.12 -15.04
CA ARG A 446 4.91 -13.62 -16.24
C ARG A 446 5.15 -15.11 -16.46
N GLU A 447 6.41 -15.54 -16.41
CA GLU A 447 6.77 -16.96 -16.55
C GLU A 447 6.07 -17.84 -15.50
N ALA A 448 5.92 -17.34 -14.27
CA ALA A 448 5.18 -18.05 -13.23
C ALA A 448 3.69 -18.17 -13.55
N LEU A 449 3.03 -17.08 -13.95
CA LEU A 449 1.60 -17.11 -14.33
C LEU A 449 1.33 -18.06 -15.51
N GLU A 450 2.25 -18.14 -16.48
CA GLU A 450 2.15 -19.04 -17.64
C GLU A 450 2.28 -20.54 -17.27
N LYS A 451 2.81 -20.86 -16.07
CA LYS A 451 2.92 -22.24 -15.57
C LYS A 451 1.67 -22.73 -14.81
N LEU A 452 0.72 -21.84 -14.52
CA LEU A 452 -0.50 -22.23 -13.85
C LEU A 452 -1.36 -23.18 -14.69
N GLU A 453 -1.90 -24.22 -14.08
CA GLU A 453 -2.89 -25.11 -14.69
C GLU A 453 -4.31 -24.52 -14.62
N PHE A 454 -4.53 -23.55 -13.72
CA PHE A 454 -5.74 -22.74 -13.62
C PHE A 454 -5.45 -21.37 -13.03
N PHE A 455 -5.97 -20.33 -13.68
CA PHE A 455 -5.92 -18.96 -13.20
C PHE A 455 -7.27 -18.27 -13.32
N GLY A 456 -7.90 -17.96 -12.19
CA GLY A 456 -9.13 -17.18 -12.11
C GLY A 456 -8.87 -15.77 -11.57
N VAL A 457 -9.52 -14.77 -12.13
CA VAL A 457 -9.43 -13.37 -11.71
C VAL A 457 -10.81 -12.78 -11.45
N ILE A 458 -10.96 -12.05 -10.34
CA ILE A 458 -12.10 -11.17 -10.08
C ILE A 458 -11.57 -9.74 -10.22
N ASP A 459 -12.07 -9.00 -11.20
CA ASP A 459 -11.66 -7.61 -11.46
C ASP A 459 -12.77 -6.86 -12.20
N PHE A 460 -12.69 -5.56 -12.22
CA PHE A 460 -13.67 -4.69 -12.90
C PHE A 460 -13.18 -4.15 -14.26
N PHE A 461 -11.90 -4.34 -14.56
CA PHE A 461 -11.29 -4.12 -15.87
C PHE A 461 -10.47 -5.33 -16.27
N LEU A 462 -10.31 -5.55 -17.58
CA LEU A 462 -9.37 -6.54 -18.08
C LEU A 462 -7.94 -6.00 -17.92
N SER A 463 -7.35 -6.23 -16.74
CA SER A 463 -6.00 -5.81 -16.40
C SER A 463 -4.95 -6.66 -17.09
N GLU A 464 -3.67 -6.21 -17.10
CA GLU A 464 -2.55 -6.96 -17.67
C GLU A 464 -2.46 -8.37 -17.10
N THR A 465 -2.72 -8.52 -15.81
CA THR A 465 -2.77 -9.84 -15.16
C THR A 465 -4.00 -10.64 -15.59
N ALA A 466 -5.17 -10.01 -15.68
CA ALA A 466 -6.40 -10.67 -16.10
C ALA A 466 -6.32 -11.20 -17.54
N MET A 467 -5.49 -10.56 -18.38
CA MET A 467 -5.19 -11.05 -19.74
C MET A 467 -4.54 -12.45 -19.77
N HIS A 468 -4.00 -12.94 -18.67
CA HIS A 468 -3.43 -14.29 -18.55
C HIS A 468 -4.40 -15.30 -17.91
N ALA A 469 -5.56 -14.86 -17.42
CA ALA A 469 -6.52 -15.72 -16.73
C ALA A 469 -7.28 -16.67 -17.67
N ASP A 470 -7.74 -17.82 -17.16
CA ASP A 470 -8.68 -18.73 -17.86
C ASP A 470 -10.11 -18.22 -17.75
N VAL A 471 -10.43 -17.54 -16.64
CA VAL A 471 -11.73 -16.92 -16.37
C VAL A 471 -11.54 -15.60 -15.67
N VAL A 472 -12.30 -14.59 -16.12
CA VAL A 472 -12.38 -13.28 -15.48
C VAL A 472 -13.83 -13.06 -15.04
N LEU A 473 -14.04 -12.95 -13.73
CA LEU A 473 -15.34 -12.70 -13.12
C LEU A 473 -15.51 -11.19 -12.95
N ALA A 474 -16.55 -10.64 -13.59
CA ALA A 474 -16.81 -9.20 -13.62
C ALA A 474 -17.22 -8.67 -12.25
N GLY A 475 -16.28 -8.06 -11.54
CA GLY A 475 -16.44 -7.50 -10.20
C GLY A 475 -16.90 -6.04 -10.20
N SER A 476 -16.95 -5.45 -8.99
CA SER A 476 -17.46 -4.11 -8.73
C SER A 476 -16.37 -3.11 -8.37
N LEU A 477 -16.62 -1.84 -8.69
CA LEU A 477 -15.87 -0.69 -8.17
C LEU A 477 -16.35 -0.33 -6.75
N GLN A 478 -15.55 0.47 -6.03
CA GLN A 478 -15.87 0.90 -4.67
C GLN A 478 -17.22 1.65 -4.57
N GLU A 479 -17.59 2.46 -5.56
CA GLU A 479 -18.86 3.18 -5.60
C GLU A 479 -20.08 2.29 -5.87
N GLU A 480 -19.88 1.05 -6.26
CA GLU A 480 -20.90 0.06 -6.61
C GLU A 480 -21.21 -0.91 -5.47
N GLU A 481 -20.48 -0.81 -4.36
CA GLU A 481 -20.66 -1.63 -3.16
C GLU A 481 -20.68 -0.77 -1.89
N GLU A 482 -21.23 -1.37 -0.82
CA GLU A 482 -21.17 -0.85 0.55
C GLU A 482 -20.12 -1.61 1.35
N GLY A 483 -19.58 -1.00 2.40
CA GLY A 483 -18.66 -1.62 3.35
C GLY A 483 -17.87 -0.59 4.15
N VAL A 484 -16.93 -1.07 4.96
CA VAL A 484 -16.04 -0.18 5.71
C VAL A 484 -14.60 -0.30 5.23
N THR A 485 -13.83 0.73 5.52
CA THR A 485 -12.37 0.74 5.33
C THR A 485 -11.73 1.48 6.50
N ALA A 486 -10.45 1.22 6.78
CA ALA A 486 -9.67 2.00 7.72
C ALA A 486 -8.70 2.91 6.96
N ASN A 487 -8.79 4.22 7.19
CA ASN A 487 -7.92 5.20 6.54
C ASN A 487 -6.50 5.22 7.15
N VAL A 488 -5.67 6.14 6.69
CA VAL A 488 -4.24 6.25 7.08
C VAL A 488 -4.01 6.48 8.58
N GLU A 489 -4.97 7.07 9.28
CA GLU A 489 -4.92 7.30 10.75
C GLU A 489 -5.67 6.23 11.55
N ALA A 490 -6.01 5.10 10.92
CA ALA A 490 -6.81 4.00 11.51
C ALA A 490 -8.24 4.39 11.92
N ARG A 491 -8.80 5.42 11.32
CA ARG A 491 -10.22 5.75 11.41
C ARG A 491 -11.00 4.81 10.50
N VAL A 492 -11.91 4.02 11.05
CA VAL A 492 -12.84 3.16 10.31
C VAL A 492 -13.96 4.04 9.75
N ILE A 493 -14.13 4.01 8.44
CA ILE A 493 -15.05 4.88 7.69
C ILE A 493 -15.99 4.05 6.81
N HIS A 494 -17.17 4.58 6.52
CA HIS A 494 -18.24 3.90 5.80
C HIS A 494 -18.23 4.26 4.32
N ILE A 495 -17.91 3.30 3.48
CA ILE A 495 -18.07 3.38 2.03
C ILE A 495 -19.53 3.13 1.69
N LYS A 496 -20.22 4.14 1.19
CA LYS A 496 -21.62 4.01 0.81
C LYS A 496 -21.75 3.73 -0.68
N LYS A 497 -22.55 2.75 -1.02
CA LYS A 497 -22.91 2.43 -2.39
C LYS A 497 -23.61 3.62 -3.04
N ALA A 498 -23.08 4.08 -4.15
CA ALA A 498 -23.64 5.20 -4.91
C ALA A 498 -24.46 4.75 -6.11
N VAL A 499 -24.01 3.71 -6.81
CA VAL A 499 -24.62 3.15 -8.03
C VAL A 499 -24.61 1.62 -7.98
N ASP A 500 -25.43 1.00 -8.82
CA ASP A 500 -25.36 -0.45 -9.06
C ASP A 500 -24.23 -0.77 -10.04
N PRO A 501 -23.64 -1.98 -9.95
CA PRO A 501 -22.69 -2.45 -10.97
C PRO A 501 -23.33 -2.43 -12.37
N PRO A 502 -22.57 -2.12 -13.42
CA PRO A 502 -23.10 -2.07 -14.78
C PRO A 502 -23.27 -3.48 -15.38
N GLY A 503 -24.26 -3.61 -16.28
CA GLY A 503 -24.52 -4.87 -16.97
C GLY A 503 -24.87 -6.00 -16.02
N ASN A 504 -24.16 -7.13 -16.15
CA ASN A 504 -24.29 -8.30 -15.27
C ASN A 504 -23.17 -8.38 -14.24
N ALA A 505 -22.31 -7.35 -14.09
CA ALA A 505 -21.26 -7.33 -13.08
C ALA A 505 -21.86 -7.49 -11.66
N ARG A 506 -21.13 -8.14 -10.77
CA ARG A 506 -21.60 -8.45 -9.40
C ARG A 506 -20.65 -7.89 -8.36
N ALA A 507 -21.19 -7.61 -7.19
CA ALA A 507 -20.41 -7.33 -6.00
C ALA A 507 -19.39 -8.45 -5.73
N ASP A 508 -18.13 -8.10 -5.46
CA ASP A 508 -17.06 -9.10 -5.25
C ASP A 508 -17.39 -10.02 -4.07
N SER A 509 -18.01 -9.49 -3.01
CA SER A 509 -18.47 -10.27 -1.84
C SER A 509 -19.46 -11.36 -2.25
N ARG A 510 -20.39 -11.04 -3.15
CA ARG A 510 -21.35 -12.01 -3.70
C ARG A 510 -20.68 -13.08 -4.53
N ILE A 511 -19.68 -12.71 -5.38
CA ILE A 511 -18.93 -13.68 -6.18
C ILE A 511 -18.22 -14.70 -5.29
N VAL A 512 -17.58 -14.24 -4.19
CA VAL A 512 -16.88 -15.11 -3.24
C VAL A 512 -17.87 -16.06 -2.53
N CYS A 513 -19.05 -15.56 -2.11
CA CYS A 513 -20.09 -16.41 -1.51
C CYS A 513 -20.64 -17.46 -2.49
N ASP A 514 -20.90 -17.06 -3.74
CA ASP A 514 -21.39 -17.95 -4.79
C ASP A 514 -20.35 -19.05 -5.14
N LEU A 515 -19.06 -18.73 -5.13
CA LEU A 515 -17.98 -19.73 -5.27
C LEU A 515 -17.93 -20.68 -4.08
N ALA A 516 -18.06 -20.18 -2.85
CA ALA A 516 -18.09 -21.02 -1.65
C ALA A 516 -19.27 -21.99 -1.67
N GLN A 517 -20.42 -21.56 -2.16
CA GLN A 517 -21.59 -22.42 -2.34
C GLN A 517 -21.30 -23.56 -3.33
N ARG A 518 -20.69 -23.27 -4.49
CA ARG A 518 -20.34 -24.27 -5.49
C ARG A 518 -19.24 -25.23 -5.05
N LEU A 519 -18.40 -24.80 -4.12
CA LEU A 519 -17.42 -25.66 -3.44
C LEU A 519 -18.03 -26.53 -2.32
N GLY A 520 -19.36 -26.45 -2.10
CA GLY A 520 -20.06 -27.22 -1.07
C GLY A 520 -19.84 -26.67 0.35
N ARG A 521 -19.48 -25.42 0.49
CA ARG A 521 -19.21 -24.72 1.75
C ARG A 521 -20.14 -23.55 2.04
N GLY A 522 -21.25 -23.44 1.31
CA GLY A 522 -22.19 -22.32 1.38
C GLY A 522 -22.76 -22.08 2.80
N GLN A 523 -22.89 -23.12 3.63
CA GLN A 523 -23.39 -22.99 5.02
C GLN A 523 -22.50 -22.07 5.89
N PHE A 524 -21.22 -21.90 5.56
CA PHE A 524 -20.31 -21.01 6.25
C PHE A 524 -20.30 -19.59 5.67
N PHE A 525 -21.00 -19.35 4.56
CA PHE A 525 -21.06 -18.11 3.81
C PHE A 525 -22.52 -17.68 3.53
N PRO A 526 -23.38 -17.58 4.55
CA PRO A 526 -24.81 -17.33 4.38
C PRO A 526 -25.13 -15.85 4.05
N PHE A 527 -24.11 -15.04 3.79
CA PHE A 527 -24.21 -13.59 3.67
C PHE A 527 -24.92 -13.16 2.39
N ARG A 528 -25.85 -12.20 2.52
CA ARG A 528 -26.61 -11.58 1.44
C ARG A 528 -26.11 -10.18 1.13
N GLU A 529 -25.63 -9.48 2.16
CA GLU A 529 -25.16 -8.09 2.08
C GLU A 529 -23.89 -7.86 2.93
N PRO A 530 -23.08 -6.81 2.64
CA PRO A 530 -21.84 -6.55 3.35
C PRO A 530 -22.00 -6.35 4.86
N ARG A 531 -23.12 -5.78 5.31
CA ARG A 531 -23.43 -5.60 6.73
C ARG A 531 -23.40 -6.92 7.52
N GLU A 532 -23.94 -8.00 6.95
CA GLU A 532 -23.95 -9.31 7.62
C GLU A 532 -22.52 -9.85 7.78
N ILE A 533 -21.66 -9.61 6.80
CA ILE A 533 -20.23 -9.95 6.87
C ILE A 533 -19.55 -9.12 7.96
N PHE A 534 -19.86 -7.83 8.05
CA PHE A 534 -19.29 -6.94 9.06
C PHE A 534 -19.70 -7.35 10.47
N GLU A 535 -20.96 -7.77 10.70
CA GLU A 535 -21.40 -8.28 12.00
C GLU A 535 -20.61 -9.52 12.44
N GLU A 536 -20.35 -10.46 11.53
CA GLU A 536 -19.50 -11.62 11.86
C GLU A 536 -18.04 -11.19 12.12
N LEU A 537 -17.51 -10.26 11.32
CA LEU A 537 -16.15 -9.70 11.50
C LEU A 537 -15.99 -9.04 12.88
N ARG A 538 -16.98 -8.27 13.33
CA ARG A 538 -16.99 -7.66 14.66
C ARG A 538 -16.83 -8.72 15.76
N LEU A 539 -17.56 -9.82 15.67
CA LEU A 539 -17.43 -10.95 16.61
C LEU A 539 -16.05 -11.61 16.50
N ALA A 540 -15.55 -11.83 15.29
CA ALA A 540 -14.25 -12.46 15.06
C ALA A 540 -13.07 -11.60 15.54
N SER A 541 -13.21 -10.27 15.50
CA SER A 541 -12.18 -9.32 15.97
C SER A 541 -12.23 -9.05 17.47
N ARG A 542 -13.35 -9.35 18.16
CA ARG A 542 -13.58 -9.03 19.56
C ARG A 542 -12.45 -9.52 20.47
N GLY A 543 -11.85 -8.62 21.25
CA GLY A 543 -10.73 -8.93 22.14
C GLY A 543 -9.39 -9.15 21.42
N GLY A 544 -9.31 -8.86 20.12
CA GLY A 544 -8.04 -8.80 19.39
C GLY A 544 -7.38 -7.43 19.48
N LEU A 545 -6.18 -7.29 18.94
CA LEU A 545 -5.48 -5.98 18.90
C LEU A 545 -6.26 -4.96 18.07
N ALA A 546 -6.75 -5.34 16.91
CA ALA A 546 -7.66 -4.54 16.10
C ALA A 546 -9.11 -4.94 16.42
N ASP A 547 -9.59 -4.50 17.57
CA ASP A 547 -10.94 -4.81 18.05
C ASP A 547 -11.97 -3.85 17.44
N TYR A 548 -12.85 -4.40 16.59
CA TYR A 548 -13.95 -3.68 15.93
C TYR A 548 -15.32 -3.97 16.60
N TYR A 549 -15.35 -4.71 17.70
CA TYR A 549 -16.63 -5.17 18.27
C TYR A 549 -17.61 -4.04 18.57
N GLY A 550 -17.14 -2.92 19.06
CA GLY A 550 -17.96 -1.73 19.34
C GLY A 550 -18.25 -0.81 18.16
N ILE A 551 -17.75 -1.15 16.96
CA ILE A 551 -17.95 -0.34 15.75
C ILE A 551 -19.17 -0.86 14.98
N THR A 552 -20.13 0.02 14.68
CA THR A 552 -21.28 -0.30 13.81
C THR A 552 -21.37 0.73 12.68
N TYR A 553 -22.06 0.42 11.59
CA TYR A 553 -22.29 1.37 10.49
C TYR A 553 -22.93 2.66 10.97
N GLU A 554 -23.91 2.55 11.87
CA GLU A 554 -24.61 3.70 12.47
C GLU A 554 -23.65 4.60 13.27
N LYS A 555 -22.79 3.98 14.07
CA LYS A 555 -21.78 4.70 14.86
C LYS A 555 -20.76 5.40 13.98
N ILE A 556 -20.30 4.73 12.91
CA ILE A 556 -19.40 5.34 11.93
C ILE A 556 -20.05 6.55 11.29
N ASP A 557 -21.31 6.44 10.87
CA ASP A 557 -22.05 7.55 10.25
C ASP A 557 -22.25 8.72 11.19
N GLN A 558 -22.60 8.45 12.45
CA GLN A 558 -22.80 9.48 13.48
C GLN A 558 -21.52 10.25 13.81
N GLN A 559 -20.39 9.52 13.95
CA GLN A 559 -19.11 10.08 14.36
C GLN A 559 -18.23 10.49 13.16
N LYS A 560 -18.68 10.27 11.91
CA LYS A 560 -17.87 10.43 10.69
C LYS A 560 -16.57 9.63 10.74
N GLY A 561 -16.68 8.40 11.25
CA GLY A 561 -15.59 7.45 11.45
C GLY A 561 -15.27 7.17 12.93
N VAL A 562 -14.81 5.97 13.21
CA VAL A 562 -14.49 5.48 14.57
C VAL A 562 -13.07 4.92 14.57
N PHE A 563 -12.27 5.31 15.55
CA PHE A 563 -10.93 4.74 15.72
C PHE A 563 -10.98 3.42 16.49
N TRP A 564 -10.28 2.41 16.01
CA TRP A 564 -10.08 1.19 16.76
C TRP A 564 -8.83 1.28 17.68
N PRO A 565 -8.69 0.48 18.74
CA PRO A 565 -9.65 -0.47 19.30
C PRO A 565 -10.94 0.19 19.79
N CYS A 566 -12.06 -0.51 19.61
CA CYS A 566 -13.36 -0.08 20.11
C CYS A 566 -14.09 -1.32 20.71
N PRO A 567 -13.77 -1.72 21.96
CA PRO A 567 -14.11 -3.03 22.51
C PRO A 567 -15.57 -3.15 22.98
N SER A 568 -16.33 -2.06 23.04
CA SER A 568 -17.75 -2.08 23.40
C SER A 568 -18.56 -1.07 22.60
N LEU A 569 -19.88 -1.27 22.57
CA LEU A 569 -20.79 -0.38 21.83
C LEU A 569 -20.74 1.07 22.37
N ASP A 570 -20.53 1.24 23.66
CA ASP A 570 -20.47 2.57 24.33
C ASP A 570 -19.07 3.20 24.25
N HIS A 571 -18.05 2.46 23.85
CA HIS A 571 -16.69 2.96 23.77
C HIS A 571 -16.53 3.98 22.63
N PRO A 572 -15.99 5.19 22.84
CA PRO A 572 -15.94 6.23 21.80
C PRO A 572 -14.99 5.93 20.63
N GLY A 573 -14.15 4.89 20.75
CA GLY A 573 -13.00 4.62 19.89
C GLY A 573 -11.71 5.19 20.52
N THR A 574 -10.55 4.82 19.96
CA THR A 574 -9.23 5.18 20.52
C THR A 574 -8.42 5.95 19.48
N PRO A 575 -8.55 7.27 19.37
CA PRO A 575 -7.84 8.06 18.36
C PRO A 575 -6.32 8.03 18.56
N ARG A 576 -5.83 8.18 19.81
CA ARG A 576 -4.40 8.12 20.14
C ARG A 576 -4.13 6.92 21.04
N LEU A 577 -3.06 6.17 20.74
CA LEU A 577 -2.61 5.04 21.54
C LEU A 577 -1.55 5.50 22.57
N PHE A 578 -1.41 4.72 23.64
CA PHE A 578 -0.33 4.86 24.64
C PHE A 578 -0.37 6.13 25.49
N GLU A 579 -1.51 6.80 25.62
CA GLU A 579 -1.65 8.01 26.46
C GLU A 579 -1.43 7.70 27.96
N ASP A 580 -1.71 6.47 28.36
CA ASP A 580 -1.48 5.96 29.73
C ASP A 580 -0.09 5.35 29.94
N GLY A 581 0.78 5.38 28.89
CA GLY A 581 2.10 4.73 28.92
C GLY A 581 2.05 3.20 28.83
N CYS A 582 0.88 2.61 28.57
CA CYS A 582 0.72 1.15 28.41
C CYS A 582 0.78 0.74 26.93
N PHE A 583 1.64 -0.23 26.62
CA PHE A 583 1.83 -0.79 25.29
C PHE A 583 1.17 -2.17 25.17
N PHE A 584 0.94 -2.63 23.93
CA PHE A 584 0.18 -3.87 23.68
C PHE A 584 1.00 -5.18 23.84
N HIS A 585 2.08 -5.13 24.61
CA HIS A 585 2.82 -6.33 25.06
C HIS A 585 2.30 -6.82 26.40
N ALA A 586 2.55 -8.09 26.74
CA ALA A 586 2.10 -8.71 27.97
C ALA A 586 2.65 -8.03 29.24
N ASP A 587 3.83 -7.42 29.14
CA ASP A 587 4.45 -6.62 30.21
C ASP A 587 4.00 -5.17 30.25
N GLY A 588 3.13 -4.74 29.32
CA GLY A 588 2.66 -3.37 29.19
C GLY A 588 3.73 -2.37 28.72
N LYS A 589 4.91 -2.82 28.30
CA LYS A 589 6.04 -1.97 27.93
C LYS A 589 6.33 -1.98 26.43
N ALA A 590 6.91 -0.89 25.94
CA ALA A 590 7.51 -0.86 24.60
C ALA A 590 8.86 -1.58 24.60
N HIS A 591 9.18 -2.24 23.51
CA HIS A 591 10.42 -3.01 23.39
C HIS A 591 11.38 -2.33 22.40
N PHE A 592 12.55 -1.94 22.88
CA PHE A 592 13.65 -1.55 22.01
C PHE A 592 14.23 -2.77 21.30
N MET A 593 14.39 -2.66 20.00
CA MET A 593 14.89 -3.73 19.15
C MET A 593 16.37 -3.55 18.82
N LYS A 594 17.13 -4.63 18.73
CA LYS A 594 18.51 -4.58 18.24
C LYS A 594 18.52 -4.20 16.76
N LEU A 595 19.26 -3.17 16.40
CA LEU A 595 19.38 -2.69 15.03
C LEU A 595 20.59 -3.34 14.36
N GLU A 596 20.34 -4.08 13.25
CA GLU A 596 21.40 -4.80 12.54
C GLU A 596 21.52 -4.31 11.10
N TRP A 597 22.68 -3.77 10.76
CA TRP A 597 23.00 -3.37 9.40
C TRP A 597 23.19 -4.59 8.49
N ARG A 598 22.63 -4.52 7.30
CA ARG A 598 22.93 -5.43 6.18
C ARG A 598 22.91 -4.65 4.86
N ASP A 599 23.66 -5.12 3.89
CA ASP A 599 23.72 -4.52 2.57
C ASP A 599 22.44 -4.80 1.77
N SER A 600 22.22 -4.05 0.69
CA SER A 600 21.15 -4.32 -0.27
C SER A 600 21.38 -5.68 -0.96
N GLY A 601 20.28 -6.33 -1.35
CA GLY A 601 20.32 -7.55 -2.15
C GLY A 601 20.77 -7.34 -3.60
N ASP A 602 20.86 -6.09 -4.05
CA ASP A 602 21.32 -5.69 -5.40
C ASP A 602 22.27 -4.48 -5.30
N PRO A 603 23.45 -4.64 -4.72
CA PRO A 603 24.39 -3.54 -4.49
C PRO A 603 24.98 -3.01 -5.81
N VAL A 604 25.33 -1.74 -5.82
CA VAL A 604 26.10 -1.15 -6.92
C VAL A 604 27.53 -1.72 -6.93
N ASP A 605 28.07 -1.86 -8.14
CA ASP A 605 29.44 -2.30 -8.40
C ASP A 605 30.01 -1.63 -9.67
N ALA A 606 31.16 -2.09 -10.13
CA ALA A 606 31.82 -1.50 -11.31
C ALA A 606 31.01 -1.72 -12.61
N ASP A 607 30.24 -2.81 -12.73
CA ASP A 607 29.42 -3.12 -13.91
C ASP A 607 28.06 -2.40 -13.87
N PHE A 608 27.54 -2.14 -12.67
CA PHE A 608 26.26 -1.48 -12.41
C PHE A 608 26.42 -0.37 -11.36
N PRO A 609 27.09 0.76 -11.71
CA PRO A 609 27.56 1.76 -10.75
C PRO A 609 26.49 2.75 -10.27
N ILE A 610 25.27 2.68 -10.78
CA ILE A 610 24.24 3.69 -10.55
C ILE A 610 23.11 3.07 -9.72
N TYR A 611 22.67 3.79 -8.67
CA TYR A 611 21.47 3.43 -7.92
C TYR A 611 20.23 3.69 -8.76
N LEU A 612 19.36 2.68 -8.84
CA LEU A 612 18.02 2.81 -9.39
C LEU A 612 17.01 2.78 -8.24
N THR A 613 16.23 3.83 -8.11
CA THR A 613 15.07 3.85 -7.20
C THR A 613 13.77 4.02 -7.96
N THR A 614 12.69 3.47 -7.42
CA THR A 614 11.36 3.53 -8.03
C THR A 614 10.39 4.29 -7.15
N GLY A 615 9.32 4.84 -7.72
CA GLY A 615 8.34 5.58 -6.95
C GLY A 615 7.05 5.89 -7.70
N ARG A 616 6.30 6.85 -7.16
CA ARG A 616 5.02 7.30 -7.70
C ARG A 616 5.15 8.69 -8.32
N VAL A 617 4.19 8.99 -9.20
CA VAL A 617 3.88 10.35 -9.67
C VAL A 617 2.47 10.70 -9.24
N VAL A 618 2.19 12.00 -9.04
CA VAL A 618 0.94 12.46 -8.44
C VAL A 618 -0.31 12.10 -9.25
N SER A 619 -0.20 12.03 -10.58
CA SER A 619 -1.33 11.74 -11.49
C SER A 619 -1.66 10.25 -11.63
N GLN A 620 -0.82 9.34 -11.15
CA GLN A 620 -1.02 7.90 -11.29
C GLN A 620 -1.17 7.19 -9.93
N TYR A 621 -1.86 6.04 -9.93
CA TYR A 621 -2.10 5.27 -8.72
C TYR A 621 -1.77 3.78 -8.92
N LEU A 622 -0.87 3.24 -8.09
CA LEU A 622 -0.42 1.84 -8.08
C LEU A 622 -0.07 1.33 -9.49
N SER A 623 -0.67 0.22 -9.95
CA SER A 623 -0.45 -0.35 -11.28
C SER A 623 -0.97 0.54 -12.44
N GLY A 624 -1.65 1.63 -12.11
CA GLY A 624 -2.24 2.53 -13.11
C GLY A 624 -3.52 2.01 -13.78
N THR A 625 -3.99 0.81 -13.44
CA THR A 625 -5.18 0.19 -14.07
C THR A 625 -6.38 1.13 -14.11
N GLN A 626 -6.65 1.87 -13.05
CA GLN A 626 -7.72 2.86 -13.00
C GLN A 626 -7.28 4.20 -13.60
N THR A 627 -6.17 4.76 -13.13
CA THR A 627 -5.76 6.15 -13.46
C THR A 627 -5.27 6.32 -14.89
N ARG A 628 -4.73 5.27 -15.52
CA ARG A 628 -4.41 5.28 -16.96
C ARG A 628 -5.65 5.28 -17.87
N ARG A 629 -6.86 5.10 -17.31
CA ARG A 629 -8.16 5.24 -17.98
C ARG A 629 -8.82 6.60 -17.78
N ILE A 630 -8.15 7.52 -17.10
CA ILE A 630 -8.63 8.89 -16.85
C ILE A 630 -7.75 9.85 -17.66
N GLY A 631 -8.22 10.26 -18.84
CA GLY A 631 -7.43 11.02 -19.82
C GLY A 631 -6.73 12.26 -19.23
N ALA A 632 -7.43 13.04 -18.41
CA ALA A 632 -6.86 14.22 -17.76
C ALA A 632 -5.69 13.91 -16.79
N LEU A 633 -5.60 12.70 -16.24
CA LEU A 633 -4.47 12.24 -15.44
C LEU A 633 -3.34 11.73 -16.33
N VAL A 634 -3.68 11.10 -17.46
CA VAL A 634 -2.70 10.65 -18.45
C VAL A 634 -2.00 11.83 -19.09
N ASP A 635 -2.72 12.90 -19.43
CA ASP A 635 -2.14 14.11 -20.02
C ASP A 635 -1.10 14.76 -19.12
N GLN A 636 -1.23 14.65 -17.78
CA GLN A 636 -0.26 15.19 -16.84
C GLN A 636 1.06 14.41 -16.84
N TYR A 637 1.01 13.08 -17.04
CA TYR A 637 2.20 12.24 -17.09
C TYR A 637 1.89 11.01 -17.96
N PRO A 638 2.04 11.13 -19.30
CA PRO A 638 1.55 10.13 -20.25
C PRO A 638 2.36 8.84 -20.30
N GLU A 639 3.65 8.91 -19.95
CA GLU A 639 4.57 7.77 -20.05
C GLU A 639 5.67 7.83 -18.99
N PRO A 640 6.28 6.70 -18.61
CA PRO A 640 7.37 6.70 -17.64
C PRO A 640 8.59 7.38 -18.25
N LYS A 641 9.27 8.19 -17.45
CA LYS A 641 10.55 8.86 -17.82
C LYS A 641 11.63 8.48 -16.82
N LEU A 642 12.87 8.49 -17.30
CA LEU A 642 14.05 8.33 -16.46
C LEU A 642 14.43 9.70 -15.91
N GLU A 643 14.22 9.95 -14.60
CA GLU A 643 14.81 11.14 -13.96
C GLU A 643 16.30 10.90 -13.71
N ILE A 644 17.12 11.84 -14.14
CA ILE A 644 18.59 11.77 -14.05
C ILE A 644 19.16 13.13 -13.68
N HIS A 645 20.15 13.15 -12.79
CA HIS A 645 20.84 14.40 -12.40
C HIS A 645 21.72 14.93 -13.54
N PRO A 646 21.84 16.28 -13.76
CA PRO A 646 22.67 16.86 -14.83
C PRO A 646 24.11 16.34 -14.86
N ARG A 647 24.78 16.20 -13.70
CA ARG A 647 26.16 15.68 -13.65
C ARG A 647 26.28 14.27 -14.21
N LEU A 648 25.32 13.39 -13.88
CA LEU A 648 25.30 12.03 -14.41
C LEU A 648 24.90 12.00 -15.89
N ALA A 649 23.96 12.85 -16.30
CA ALA A 649 23.56 13.00 -17.69
C ALA A 649 24.72 13.46 -18.58
N ASP A 650 25.50 14.45 -18.13
CA ASP A 650 26.68 14.96 -18.85
C ASP A 650 27.75 13.87 -19.03
N GLN A 651 28.02 13.05 -18.02
CA GLN A 651 28.97 11.94 -18.10
C GLN A 651 28.61 10.92 -19.19
N HIS A 652 27.32 10.77 -19.50
CA HIS A 652 26.81 9.83 -20.50
C HIS A 652 26.34 10.51 -21.81
N GLY A 653 26.55 11.83 -21.96
CA GLY A 653 26.11 12.59 -23.12
C GLY A 653 24.60 12.62 -23.35
N ILE A 654 23.81 12.57 -22.25
CA ILE A 654 22.36 12.47 -22.25
C ILE A 654 21.74 13.86 -22.06
N ARG A 655 20.69 14.17 -22.81
CA ARG A 655 19.86 15.37 -22.67
C ARG A 655 18.40 14.99 -22.44
N THR A 656 17.61 15.91 -21.91
CA THR A 656 16.16 15.72 -21.79
C THR A 656 15.55 15.38 -23.14
N GLY A 657 14.73 14.32 -23.19
CA GLY A 657 14.10 13.78 -24.40
C GLY A 657 14.92 12.70 -25.12
N ASP A 658 16.21 12.53 -24.81
CA ASP A 658 17.00 11.43 -25.38
C ASP A 658 16.48 10.08 -24.88
N TRP A 659 16.53 9.08 -25.78
CA TRP A 659 16.28 7.70 -25.39
C TRP A 659 17.49 7.14 -24.66
N VAL A 660 17.23 6.51 -23.52
CA VAL A 660 18.22 5.90 -22.64
C VAL A 660 17.84 4.45 -22.40
N GLU A 661 18.78 3.56 -22.64
CA GLU A 661 18.69 2.16 -22.20
C GLU A 661 19.19 2.06 -20.78
N ILE A 662 18.34 1.53 -19.91
CA ILE A 662 18.62 1.25 -18.50
C ILE A 662 18.74 -0.26 -18.36
N THR A 663 19.90 -0.74 -17.94
CA THR A 663 20.20 -2.16 -17.80
C THR A 663 20.45 -2.49 -16.34
N SER A 664 19.71 -3.44 -15.78
CA SER A 664 20.00 -4.10 -14.50
C SER A 664 20.59 -5.50 -14.73
N ARG A 665 20.91 -6.21 -13.66
CA ARG A 665 21.39 -7.61 -13.76
C ARG A 665 20.36 -8.58 -14.36
N ARG A 666 19.11 -8.14 -14.53
CA ARG A 666 17.98 -8.97 -15.01
C ARG A 666 17.62 -8.73 -16.47
N THR A 667 17.52 -7.47 -16.85
CA THR A 667 17.11 -7.09 -18.22
C THR A 667 17.40 -5.61 -18.47
N SER A 668 17.03 -5.13 -19.67
CA SER A 668 17.06 -3.73 -20.05
C SER A 668 15.65 -3.21 -20.38
N ILE A 669 15.45 -1.92 -20.18
CA ILE A 669 14.30 -1.16 -20.70
C ILE A 669 14.77 0.14 -21.33
N ARG A 670 13.96 0.77 -22.18
CA ARG A 670 14.27 2.06 -22.79
C ARG A 670 13.23 3.10 -22.43
N LEU A 671 13.70 4.22 -21.91
CA LEU A 671 12.87 5.37 -21.53
C LEU A 671 13.47 6.68 -22.04
N GLN A 672 12.63 7.70 -22.18
CA GLN A 672 13.14 9.04 -22.41
C GLN A 672 13.67 9.64 -21.12
N ALA A 673 14.82 10.31 -21.20
CA ALA A 673 15.42 11.01 -20.09
C ALA A 673 14.68 12.31 -19.75
N MET A 674 14.59 12.58 -18.46
CA MET A 674 14.20 13.86 -17.89
C MET A 674 15.34 14.33 -16.97
N VAL A 675 16.16 15.26 -17.47
CA VAL A 675 17.33 15.79 -16.73
C VAL A 675 16.83 16.80 -15.70
N VAL A 676 17.01 16.48 -14.41
CA VAL A 676 16.48 17.27 -13.28
C VAL A 676 17.50 17.36 -12.15
N ARG A 677 17.55 18.52 -11.47
CA ARG A 677 18.40 18.73 -10.28
C ARG A 677 17.81 18.19 -8.98
N THR A 678 16.63 17.61 -9.06
CA THR A 678 15.84 17.15 -7.90
C THR A 678 16.11 15.69 -7.52
N ILE A 679 17.22 15.12 -7.97
CA ILE A 679 17.67 13.78 -7.61
C ILE A 679 19.17 13.79 -7.31
N ARG A 680 19.65 12.83 -6.54
CA ARG A 680 21.10 12.65 -6.27
C ARG A 680 21.88 12.38 -7.56
N PRO A 681 23.16 12.83 -7.65
CA PRO A 681 23.99 12.63 -8.85
C PRO A 681 24.43 11.18 -9.10
N ASP A 682 24.28 10.29 -8.14
CA ASP A 682 24.60 8.86 -8.21
C ASP A 682 23.38 7.97 -8.41
N THR A 683 22.19 8.57 -8.59
CA THR A 683 20.91 7.87 -8.55
C THR A 683 20.05 8.25 -9.77
N VAL A 684 19.28 7.29 -10.29
CA VAL A 684 18.20 7.51 -11.26
C VAL A 684 16.88 7.06 -10.68
N PHE A 685 15.76 7.65 -11.16
CA PHE A 685 14.43 7.34 -10.70
C PHE A 685 13.52 6.98 -11.88
N ILE A 686 12.69 5.93 -11.69
CA ILE A 686 11.67 5.50 -12.65
C ILE A 686 10.34 5.31 -11.92
N PRO A 687 9.24 5.95 -12.38
CA PRO A 687 7.91 5.67 -11.83
C PRO A 687 7.40 4.29 -12.29
N TYR A 688 6.73 3.55 -11.38
CA TYR A 688 6.41 2.13 -11.59
C TYR A 688 4.99 1.85 -12.12
N HIS A 689 4.22 2.86 -12.49
CA HIS A 689 2.78 2.72 -12.82
C HIS A 689 2.49 2.09 -14.19
N TRP A 690 3.49 1.80 -14.99
CA TRP A 690 3.34 1.33 -16.36
C TRP A 690 3.74 -0.13 -16.53
N PRO A 691 2.93 -0.89 -17.30
CA PRO A 691 3.21 -2.28 -17.63
C PRO A 691 4.13 -2.45 -18.85
N GLY A 692 4.35 -3.69 -19.23
CA GLY A 692 4.97 -4.08 -20.49
C GLY A 692 6.45 -3.72 -20.59
N PRO A 693 6.95 -3.38 -21.81
CA PRO A 693 8.38 -3.17 -22.06
C PRO A 693 9.02 -2.06 -21.25
N ARG A 694 8.21 -1.08 -20.80
CA ARG A 694 8.66 0.11 -20.03
C ARG A 694 8.41 0.01 -18.53
N SER A 695 8.03 -1.19 -18.06
CA SER A 695 7.81 -1.40 -16.61
C SER A 695 9.11 -1.31 -15.83
N ALA A 696 9.13 -0.45 -14.81
CA ALA A 696 10.24 -0.35 -13.86
C ALA A 696 10.50 -1.70 -13.14
N ASN A 697 9.44 -2.49 -12.89
CA ASN A 697 9.56 -3.77 -12.21
C ASN A 697 10.21 -4.89 -13.05
N ARG A 698 10.51 -4.67 -14.31
CA ARG A 698 11.43 -5.56 -15.06
C ARG A 698 12.86 -5.42 -14.58
N LEU A 699 13.22 -4.27 -13.99
CA LEU A 699 14.57 -3.98 -13.51
C LEU A 699 14.76 -4.31 -12.02
N THR A 700 13.69 -4.40 -11.23
CA THR A 700 13.75 -4.69 -9.79
C THR A 700 14.03 -6.16 -9.51
N HIS A 701 14.56 -6.47 -8.33
CA HIS A 701 14.93 -7.82 -7.91
C HIS A 701 13.99 -8.37 -6.82
N ARG A 702 14.05 -9.69 -6.60
CA ARG A 702 13.15 -10.42 -5.72
C ARG A 702 13.66 -10.60 -4.28
N THR A 703 14.72 -9.92 -3.88
CA THR A 703 15.21 -9.97 -2.50
C THR A 703 14.16 -9.44 -1.55
N LEU A 704 13.95 -10.15 -0.46
CA LEU A 704 12.96 -9.84 0.55
C LEU A 704 13.62 -9.42 1.86
N ASP A 705 12.96 -8.54 2.59
CA ASP A 705 13.23 -8.37 4.01
C ASP A 705 13.03 -9.73 4.72
N PRO A 706 13.98 -10.22 5.53
CA PRO A 706 13.91 -11.58 6.09
C PRO A 706 12.76 -11.79 7.08
N ARG A 707 12.25 -10.72 7.70
CA ARG A 707 11.19 -10.75 8.71
C ARG A 707 9.82 -10.48 8.12
N SER A 708 9.65 -9.35 7.42
CA SER A 708 8.37 -8.92 6.85
C SER A 708 8.05 -9.56 5.50
N LYS A 709 9.07 -10.09 4.80
CA LYS A 709 8.97 -10.60 3.43
C LYS A 709 8.53 -9.55 2.39
N ILE A 710 8.73 -8.26 2.69
CA ILE A 710 8.53 -7.19 1.72
C ILE A 710 9.65 -7.20 0.67
N PRO A 711 9.36 -6.95 -0.62
CA PRO A 711 10.42 -6.83 -1.63
C PRO A 711 11.20 -5.51 -1.53
N GLU A 712 12.48 -5.55 -1.85
CA GLU A 712 13.36 -4.39 -1.89
C GLU A 712 13.20 -3.59 -3.20
N TYR A 713 12.13 -2.81 -3.33
CA TYR A 713 11.83 -2.02 -4.55
C TYR A 713 12.63 -0.73 -4.69
N LYS A 714 13.21 -0.23 -3.60
CA LYS A 714 13.79 1.12 -3.57
C LYS A 714 15.27 1.14 -3.87
N VAL A 715 15.88 -0.03 -3.97
CA VAL A 715 17.30 -0.16 -4.26
C VAL A 715 17.50 -1.24 -5.31
N SER A 716 18.03 -0.85 -6.45
CA SER A 716 18.56 -1.75 -7.47
C SER A 716 19.80 -1.11 -8.08
N ALA A 717 20.68 -1.91 -8.63
CA ALA A 717 21.85 -1.43 -9.35
C ALA A 717 21.59 -1.43 -10.87
N CYS A 718 22.04 -0.38 -11.54
CA CYS A 718 21.89 -0.29 -12.99
C CYS A 718 23.09 0.40 -13.65
N ARG A 719 23.16 0.28 -14.97
CA ARG A 719 23.94 1.11 -15.88
C ARG A 719 23.03 1.74 -16.93
N ILE A 720 23.46 2.84 -17.51
CA ILE A 720 22.69 3.58 -18.52
C ILE A 720 23.53 3.85 -19.74
N ALA A 721 22.87 3.90 -20.91
CA ALA A 721 23.49 4.26 -22.16
C ALA A 721 22.51 5.04 -23.05
N LYS A 722 22.99 6.10 -23.72
CA LYS A 722 22.20 6.79 -24.73
C LYS A 722 21.99 5.89 -25.95
N VAL A 723 20.77 5.85 -26.50
CA VAL A 723 20.39 5.03 -27.67
C VAL A 723 19.58 5.85 -28.67
N GLY A 724 19.47 5.36 -29.91
CA GLY A 724 18.86 6.12 -31.00
C GLY A 724 17.33 6.15 -31.07
N GLY A 725 16.61 5.40 -30.19
CA GLY A 725 15.16 5.33 -30.26
C GLY A 725 14.53 4.35 -29.28
N PRO A 726 13.19 4.20 -29.30
CA PRO A 726 12.48 3.19 -28.53
C PRO A 726 12.89 1.78 -28.94
N ALA A 727 12.65 0.80 -28.07
CA ALA A 727 12.96 -0.62 -28.35
C ALA A 727 12.02 -1.21 -29.39
#